data_e4aeb68c323bd2a15f391e9f513dc64c
#
_entry.id   e4aeb68c323bd2a15f391e9f513dc64c
#
_cell.length_a   1.000
_cell.length_b   1.000
_cell.length_c   1.000
_cell.angle_alpha   90.00
_cell.angle_beta   90.00
_cell.angle_gamma   90.00
#
_symmetry.space_group_name_H-M   'P 1'
#
loop_
_entity.id
_entity.type
_entity.pdbx_description
1 polymer ?
#
loop_
_entity_poly.entity_id
_entity_poly.type
_entity_poly.pdbx_seq_one_letter_code
_entity_poly.pdbx_strand_id
1 'polypeptide(L)'
;MMFNFMTVAKAEGELVTQRKLIGNNLTVSGYGKNVDIFLLNPGKTVADLNNAVTDAEFDEVVNYCNMITTGVNNKYSDTFEIMNADEEAIYKLYVKDGEREYISDVRLSNKIYVSVDAPAGGDGSLAKPYASIEEARNSIAKEELDSSVEVILKGGEYKIYDEIFFGPDNSGTEEYSITYKAADGEKVVLSGTTELDVSKIKKVTDAGILNKVDESVRGKLVVIDLAEQGIPESVVDFNQKLAVGSTGKPMRLFLNGAQQDLARWPNAGYQLINYSEGGGNVSGKTTELGGAVIGLENLDEVRAARWQNAENMYIEGYIANGWHREWAKVGSIDVENAKVNLKTYTQYGTAVGMRAAAVNLIEELDIAGEWYADADTMKLYYYPPHELTDKDSLEIATLCENFMTFSGASYINVDGIEFKGNADSPLYQTTNDNGGNGIVIKNRSSYINISNCKLHDIGMDGITIKNSTDVGVDSCVIYNTGYRGIYVESGDRDTQKSGNVVITNCHISDASRDSGSNSVVGILISGGVGTVIENNVFSNMRNSAIRYGGNGHLISKNEFYNCAYETTDAGAIYAGRSWSQYGTVIQNNYFHDIGDPTLDYVGVGAVFWDDNHSGNSFIGNIVNMNQKTKTSGIRVGGGRDNLVKGNIFVNSLYGISGEDRSANVTDEFVESDASNWFNQTLFMSFKDAANIEAHPYYITAENWKESYKSLYPDIMVNFNDIVYNKSYKRANTYSNNVFYNCDDDGFLDFLSSNYLNLGSKHKSESTQKNNKNYTSTSNFVNYNGGDFRVKNSAALCEEMPDENFDMSSIGIRKSYAIEDMEFDLMYPVNNASFAKTATELKWERVSQADTYTYQVATDAGFSNVVASGTTKLNVAEVSGLSLNTQYYWRVTANSISTRFGASEASESVYTFNTSGEVSFDAVNYNAETDCAEFVVSNTTGTEQPTIAVVAVKDASGKLLGVRSEKLEGNASEVKSVSAVFDDVSGVSTVECYVWYSYEGMKNVGNKKAFKLN
;
A
#
# COMPACT_ATOMS: atom_id res chain seq x y z
N MET A 1 35.90 -31.56 1.23
CA MET A 1 36.90 -30.94 2.11
C MET A 1 36.20 -30.67 3.42
N MET A 2 36.65 -31.34 4.46
CA MET A 2 36.09 -31.13 5.82
C MET A 2 36.44 -29.72 6.26
N PHE A 3 35.47 -28.85 6.44
CA PHE A 3 35.64 -27.66 7.24
C PHE A 3 35.54 -28.06 8.71
N ASN A 4 36.67 -27.98 9.40
CA ASN A 4 36.72 -28.02 10.84
C ASN A 4 35.91 -26.84 11.38
N PHE A 5 34.80 -27.11 12.01
CA PHE A 5 34.22 -26.16 12.94
C PHE A 5 35.22 -25.94 14.09
N MET A 6 35.81 -24.76 14.13
CA MET A 6 36.37 -24.26 15.35
C MET A 6 35.20 -23.97 16.31
N THR A 7 34.88 -24.92 17.16
CA THR A 7 34.33 -24.57 18.47
C THR A 7 35.33 -23.57 19.07
N VAL A 8 34.89 -22.34 19.22
CA VAL A 8 35.61 -21.40 20.08
C VAL A 8 35.61 -22.04 21.45
N ALA A 9 36.76 -22.63 21.82
CA ALA A 9 36.92 -23.14 23.16
C ALA A 9 36.81 -21.92 24.08
N LYS A 10 35.73 -21.82 24.85
CA LYS A 10 35.66 -20.92 26.02
C LYS A 10 36.90 -21.19 26.86
N ALA A 11 37.55 -20.12 27.32
CA ALA A 11 38.85 -20.22 27.94
C ALA A 11 38.90 -21.22 29.08
N GLU A 12 39.93 -22.09 29.12
CA GLU A 12 40.20 -22.94 30.26
C GLU A 12 40.22 -22.10 31.54
N GLY A 13 39.20 -22.31 32.44
CA GLY A 13 39.08 -21.56 33.68
C GLY A 13 37.75 -20.91 33.98
N GLU A 14 36.80 -20.91 33.03
CA GLU A 14 35.44 -20.42 33.33
C GLU A 14 34.72 -21.34 34.31
N LEU A 15 34.01 -20.73 35.29
CA LEU A 15 33.30 -21.47 36.35
C LEU A 15 32.22 -22.38 35.76
N VAL A 16 31.49 -21.92 34.76
CA VAL A 16 30.54 -22.75 33.99
C VAL A 16 30.91 -22.59 32.51
N THR A 17 31.22 -23.71 31.84
CA THR A 17 31.55 -23.77 30.41
C THR A 17 30.45 -24.40 29.58
N GLN A 18 29.60 -25.20 30.19
CA GLN A 18 28.48 -25.85 29.54
C GLN A 18 27.32 -26.07 30.51
N ARG A 19 26.14 -25.83 30.00
CA ARG A 19 24.86 -26.12 30.62
C ARG A 19 24.02 -26.89 29.58
N LYS A 20 23.41 -27.99 29.99
CA LYS A 20 22.56 -28.80 29.11
C LYS A 20 21.37 -29.35 29.86
N LEU A 21 20.18 -29.05 29.37
CA LEU A 21 18.94 -29.54 29.89
C LEU A 21 18.36 -30.64 28.97
N ILE A 22 18.00 -31.80 29.52
CA ILE A 22 17.31 -32.90 28.83
C ILE A 22 16.13 -33.34 29.68
N GLY A 23 14.91 -32.97 29.29
CA GLY A 23 13.74 -33.11 30.17
C GLY A 23 13.98 -32.37 31.48
N ASN A 24 13.78 -33.03 32.60
CA ASN A 24 14.02 -32.42 33.92
C ASN A 24 15.46 -32.64 34.44
N ASN A 25 16.37 -33.12 33.60
CA ASN A 25 17.77 -33.34 34.01
C ASN A 25 18.66 -32.21 33.52
N LEU A 26 19.24 -31.45 34.44
CA LEU A 26 20.19 -30.39 34.18
C LEU A 26 21.62 -30.88 34.39
N THR A 27 22.45 -30.75 33.34
CA THR A 27 23.92 -30.97 33.43
C THR A 27 24.63 -29.64 33.45
N VAL A 28 25.49 -29.42 34.41
CA VAL A 28 26.35 -28.23 34.59
C VAL A 28 27.81 -28.68 34.59
N SER A 29 28.61 -28.08 33.70
CA SER A 29 30.06 -28.42 33.62
C SER A 29 30.89 -27.16 33.55
N GLY A 30 32.09 -27.20 34.10
CA GLY A 30 32.98 -26.07 34.15
C GLY A 30 34.35 -26.36 34.80
N TYR A 31 35.00 -25.31 35.30
CA TYR A 31 36.31 -25.38 35.93
C TYR A 31 36.28 -24.65 37.28
N GLY A 32 36.50 -25.38 38.36
CA GLY A 32 36.59 -24.86 39.72
C GLY A 32 37.19 -25.90 40.63
N LYS A 33 37.81 -25.49 41.77
CA LYS A 33 38.47 -26.37 42.72
C LYS A 33 37.52 -26.93 43.76
N ASN A 34 36.74 -26.09 44.38
CA ASN A 34 35.67 -26.47 45.33
C ASN A 34 34.39 -25.76 44.85
N VAL A 35 33.57 -26.45 44.08
CA VAL A 35 32.45 -25.89 43.39
C VAL A 35 31.16 -26.23 44.11
N ASP A 36 30.44 -25.23 44.57
CA ASP A 36 29.11 -25.37 45.12
C ASP A 36 28.08 -25.04 44.03
N ILE A 37 27.17 -25.95 43.74
CA ILE A 37 26.12 -25.83 42.77
C ILE A 37 24.78 -25.81 43.52
N PHE A 38 24.01 -24.78 43.30
CA PHE A 38 22.64 -24.63 43.79
C PHE A 38 21.69 -24.37 42.65
N LEU A 39 20.58 -25.09 42.61
CA LEU A 39 19.39 -24.70 41.85
C LEU A 39 18.36 -24.18 42.81
N LEU A 40 17.97 -22.94 42.69
CA LEU A 40 16.99 -22.29 43.55
C LEU A 40 15.58 -22.49 43.00
N ASN A 41 14.63 -22.69 43.89
CA ASN A 41 13.21 -22.78 43.54
C ASN A 41 12.68 -21.52 42.85
N PRO A 42 11.60 -21.59 42.10
CA PRO A 42 11.03 -20.46 41.38
C PRO A 42 10.76 -19.25 42.28
N GLY A 43 11.16 -18.07 41.80
CA GLY A 43 11.02 -16.80 42.50
C GLY A 43 11.98 -16.57 43.67
N LYS A 44 12.90 -17.51 43.95
CA LYS A 44 13.94 -17.36 44.99
C LYS A 44 15.25 -16.78 44.43
N THR A 45 16.00 -16.11 45.28
CA THR A 45 17.24 -15.41 44.95
C THR A 45 18.44 -15.92 45.78
N VAL A 46 19.66 -15.55 45.36
CA VAL A 46 20.88 -15.83 46.14
C VAL A 46 20.79 -15.11 47.49
N ALA A 47 20.09 -14.00 47.62
CA ALA A 47 19.89 -13.37 48.94
C ALA A 47 19.00 -14.21 49.83
N ASP A 48 17.99 -14.86 49.31
CA ASP A 48 17.12 -15.80 50.08
C ASP A 48 17.93 -17.00 50.56
N LEU A 49 18.79 -17.55 49.69
CA LEU A 49 19.71 -18.64 50.04
C LEU A 49 20.65 -18.21 51.17
N ASN A 50 21.23 -17.03 51.11
CA ASN A 50 22.15 -16.54 52.16
C ASN A 50 21.45 -16.21 53.49
N ASN A 51 20.17 -15.96 53.46
CA ASN A 51 19.33 -15.66 54.64
C ASN A 51 18.67 -16.88 55.27
N ALA A 52 18.65 -18.02 54.59
CA ALA A 52 18.05 -19.25 55.12
C ALA A 52 18.92 -19.77 56.30
N VAL A 53 18.33 -19.84 57.49
CA VAL A 53 19.01 -20.25 58.76
C VAL A 53 18.50 -21.60 59.31
N THR A 54 17.40 -22.10 58.81
CA THR A 54 16.85 -23.39 59.17
C THR A 54 16.76 -24.34 57.98
N ASP A 55 16.79 -25.65 58.22
CA ASP A 55 16.66 -26.65 57.15
C ASP A 55 15.33 -26.46 56.38
N ALA A 56 14.26 -26.09 57.07
CA ALA A 56 12.97 -25.83 56.43
C ALA A 56 13.01 -24.57 55.50
N GLU A 57 13.69 -23.50 55.89
CA GLU A 57 13.91 -22.31 55.04
C GLU A 57 14.81 -22.65 53.86
N PHE A 58 15.85 -23.48 54.06
CA PHE A 58 16.74 -23.93 53.01
C PHE A 58 15.98 -24.77 51.96
N ASP A 59 15.17 -25.74 52.41
CA ASP A 59 14.37 -26.60 51.54
C ASP A 59 13.30 -25.81 50.76
N GLU A 60 12.83 -24.71 51.32
CA GLU A 60 11.93 -23.78 50.61
C GLU A 60 12.65 -22.99 49.47
N VAL A 61 13.92 -22.69 49.65
CA VAL A 61 14.72 -21.89 48.70
C VAL A 61 15.40 -22.75 47.64
N VAL A 62 15.91 -23.94 48.02
CA VAL A 62 16.81 -24.74 47.20
C VAL A 62 16.09 -25.97 46.63
N ASN A 63 16.10 -26.13 45.33
CA ASN A 63 15.61 -27.32 44.62
C ASN A 63 16.69 -28.42 44.58
N TYR A 64 17.92 -28.01 44.33
CA TYR A 64 19.06 -28.91 44.28
C TYR A 64 20.34 -28.19 44.79
N CYS A 65 21.18 -28.93 45.53
CA CYS A 65 22.54 -28.47 45.86
C CYS A 65 23.54 -29.63 45.83
N ASN A 66 24.76 -29.31 45.40
CA ASN A 66 25.90 -30.24 45.46
C ASN A 66 27.21 -29.46 45.63
N MET A 67 28.16 -30.08 46.35
CA MET A 67 29.49 -29.55 46.56
C MET A 67 30.52 -30.50 45.94
N ILE A 68 31.28 -30.01 44.97
CA ILE A 68 32.20 -30.82 44.18
C ILE A 68 33.61 -30.35 44.45
N THR A 69 34.46 -31.25 44.92
CA THR A 69 35.91 -31.04 45.00
C THR A 69 36.56 -31.72 43.79
N THR A 70 37.18 -30.96 42.91
CA THR A 70 37.76 -31.43 41.65
C THR A 70 39.17 -31.95 41.84
N GLY A 71 39.64 -32.82 40.92
CA GLY A 71 40.98 -33.29 40.81
C GLY A 71 41.99 -32.31 40.18
N VAL A 72 43.10 -32.83 39.64
CA VAL A 72 44.27 -32.07 39.16
C VAL A 72 43.93 -31.05 38.06
N ASN A 73 42.91 -31.29 37.26
CA ASN A 73 42.50 -30.43 36.11
C ASN A 73 41.42 -29.39 36.44
N ASN A 74 40.96 -29.34 37.69
CA ASN A 74 39.86 -28.48 38.16
C ASN A 74 38.60 -28.55 37.32
N LYS A 75 38.37 -29.56 36.46
CA LYS A 75 37.17 -29.75 35.64
C LYS A 75 36.14 -30.51 36.44
N TYR A 76 34.89 -30.01 36.37
CA TYR A 76 33.72 -30.70 36.96
C TYR A 76 32.62 -30.89 35.95
N SER A 77 31.72 -31.84 36.25
CA SER A 77 30.43 -32.02 35.55
C SER A 77 29.46 -32.65 36.56
N ASP A 78 28.29 -32.09 36.68
CA ASP A 78 27.21 -32.58 37.53
C ASP A 78 25.92 -32.70 36.74
N THR A 79 25.15 -33.79 36.96
CA THR A 79 23.85 -33.97 36.30
C THR A 79 22.83 -34.35 37.35
N PHE A 80 21.78 -33.60 37.47
CA PHE A 80 20.76 -33.77 38.45
C PHE A 80 19.34 -33.56 37.94
N GLU A 81 18.39 -34.22 38.57
CA GLU A 81 16.97 -34.06 38.28
C GLU A 81 16.39 -32.88 39.06
N ILE A 82 15.64 -32.03 38.39
CA ILE A 82 14.89 -30.92 39.00
C ILE A 82 13.64 -31.49 39.62
N MET A 83 13.58 -31.42 40.95
CA MET A 83 12.52 -31.99 41.76
C MET A 83 11.23 -31.16 41.71
N ASN A 84 10.07 -31.83 41.59
CA ASN A 84 8.76 -31.16 41.47
C ASN A 84 8.76 -30.10 40.34
N ALA A 85 9.34 -30.46 39.23
CA ALA A 85 9.56 -29.58 38.09
C ALA A 85 8.26 -28.91 37.64
N ASP A 86 8.24 -27.61 37.59
CA ASP A 86 7.19 -26.78 37.02
C ASP A 86 7.69 -26.21 35.69
N GLU A 87 7.13 -26.70 34.60
CA GLU A 87 7.55 -26.29 33.22
C GLU A 87 7.32 -24.80 32.95
N GLU A 88 6.41 -24.14 33.65
CA GLU A 88 6.10 -22.73 33.49
C GLU A 88 6.95 -21.80 34.36
N ALA A 89 7.74 -22.39 35.28
CA ALA A 89 8.52 -21.64 36.25
C ALA A 89 9.98 -21.43 35.80
N ILE A 90 10.59 -20.40 36.37
CA ILE A 90 12.01 -20.11 36.21
C ILE A 90 12.76 -20.44 37.48
N TYR A 91 13.71 -21.35 37.35
CA TYR A 91 14.66 -21.69 38.39
C TYR A 91 15.92 -20.84 38.25
N LYS A 92 16.68 -20.65 39.32
CA LYS A 92 17.94 -19.90 39.25
C LYS A 92 19.10 -20.83 39.59
N LEU A 93 19.99 -21.07 38.66
CA LEU A 93 21.25 -21.76 38.84
C LEU A 93 22.25 -20.78 39.45
N TYR A 94 22.81 -21.14 40.59
CA TYR A 94 23.88 -20.44 41.27
C TYR A 94 25.08 -21.37 41.43
N VAL A 95 26.23 -21.04 40.86
CA VAL A 95 27.44 -21.83 41.02
C VAL A 95 28.53 -20.94 41.61
N LYS A 96 29.25 -21.45 42.58
CA LYS A 96 30.28 -20.71 43.33
C LYS A 96 31.56 -21.53 43.52
N ASP A 97 32.71 -20.90 43.41
CA ASP A 97 34.02 -21.44 43.82
C ASP A 97 34.87 -20.29 44.43
N GLY A 98 34.86 -20.20 45.75
CA GLY A 98 35.43 -19.11 46.50
C GLY A 98 34.77 -17.75 46.21
N GLU A 99 35.49 -16.82 45.61
CA GLU A 99 34.95 -15.49 45.21
C GLU A 99 34.33 -15.48 43.80
N ARG A 100 34.51 -16.57 43.04
CA ARG A 100 33.91 -16.69 41.72
C ARG A 100 32.47 -17.13 41.83
N GLU A 101 31.57 -16.46 41.14
CA GLU A 101 30.17 -16.76 41.10
C GLU A 101 29.64 -16.78 39.68
N TYR A 102 28.69 -17.68 39.41
CA TYR A 102 27.91 -17.72 38.16
C TYR A 102 26.44 -17.83 38.54
N ILE A 103 25.61 -16.97 37.98
CA ILE A 103 24.17 -16.94 38.19
C ILE A 103 23.50 -16.94 36.84
N SER A 104 22.52 -17.81 36.63
CA SER A 104 21.77 -17.91 35.39
C SER A 104 20.37 -18.42 35.64
N ASP A 105 19.45 -18.01 34.84
CA ASP A 105 18.08 -18.54 34.83
C ASP A 105 18.06 -19.90 34.13
N VAL A 106 17.32 -20.84 34.67
CA VAL A 106 17.03 -22.17 34.12
C VAL A 106 15.54 -22.29 33.89
N ARG A 107 15.16 -22.37 32.62
CA ARG A 107 13.77 -22.58 32.20
C ARG A 107 13.63 -24.01 31.73
N LEU A 108 12.63 -24.73 32.27
CA LEU A 108 12.28 -26.06 31.77
C LEU A 108 11.48 -26.00 30.49
N SER A 109 10.68 -24.96 30.36
CA SER A 109 9.97 -24.59 29.12
C SER A 109 10.78 -23.58 28.34
N ASN A 110 10.89 -23.80 27.05
CA ASN A 110 11.51 -22.84 26.12
C ASN A 110 10.62 -21.66 25.80
N LYS A 111 9.55 -21.46 26.57
CA LYS A 111 8.55 -20.40 26.36
C LYS A 111 8.87 -19.20 27.21
N ILE A 112 8.85 -18.04 26.59
CA ILE A 112 8.96 -16.73 27.23
C ILE A 112 7.69 -15.97 26.91
N TYR A 113 7.01 -15.47 27.92
CA TYR A 113 5.75 -14.77 27.75
C TYR A 113 5.94 -13.24 27.80
N VAL A 114 5.22 -12.56 26.91
CA VAL A 114 5.12 -11.10 26.86
C VAL A 114 3.64 -10.71 26.94
N SER A 115 3.32 -9.69 27.73
CA SER A 115 1.94 -9.18 27.83
C SER A 115 1.94 -7.67 27.93
N VAL A 116 1.07 -7.02 27.15
CA VAL A 116 0.85 -5.57 27.21
C VAL A 116 0.36 -5.10 28.59
N ASP A 117 -0.32 -5.96 29.32
CA ASP A 117 -0.84 -5.67 30.67
C ASP A 117 0.19 -5.97 31.79
N ALA A 118 1.37 -6.49 31.44
CA ALA A 118 2.37 -6.83 32.45
C ALA A 118 3.04 -5.56 33.01
N PRO A 119 3.27 -5.52 34.35
CA PRO A 119 4.12 -4.47 34.92
C PRO A 119 5.58 -4.70 34.51
N ALA A 120 6.34 -3.61 34.44
CA ALA A 120 7.79 -3.69 34.18
C ALA A 120 8.50 -4.56 35.23
N GLY A 121 9.55 -5.29 34.80
CA GLY A 121 10.32 -6.18 35.68
C GLY A 121 9.74 -7.57 35.85
N GLY A 122 8.97 -8.05 34.86
CA GLY A 122 8.63 -9.45 34.69
C GLY A 122 9.87 -10.34 34.55
N ASP A 123 9.67 -11.65 34.68
CA ASP A 123 10.75 -12.63 34.48
C ASP A 123 10.52 -13.51 33.22
N GLY A 124 9.47 -13.21 32.47
CA GLY A 124 9.08 -13.91 31.25
C GLY A 124 8.40 -15.26 31.45
N SER A 125 8.07 -15.63 32.71
CA SER A 125 7.18 -16.77 32.97
C SER A 125 5.74 -16.42 32.62
N LEU A 126 4.86 -17.43 32.49
CA LEU A 126 3.43 -17.22 32.27
C LEU A 126 2.80 -16.38 33.40
N ALA A 127 3.26 -16.58 34.66
CA ALA A 127 2.75 -15.85 35.83
C ALA A 127 3.28 -14.41 35.95
N LYS A 128 4.44 -14.12 35.34
CA LYS A 128 5.11 -12.80 35.36
C LYS A 128 5.71 -12.49 34.01
N PRO A 129 4.88 -12.29 32.96
CA PRO A 129 5.38 -12.03 31.62
C PRO A 129 6.17 -10.74 31.56
N TYR A 130 7.04 -10.61 30.57
CA TYR A 130 7.68 -9.32 30.25
C TYR A 130 6.66 -8.32 29.73
N ALA A 131 6.94 -7.03 29.96
CA ALA A 131 6.09 -5.94 29.48
C ALA A 131 6.35 -5.56 28.01
N SER A 132 7.49 -5.94 27.45
CA SER A 132 7.86 -5.63 26.06
C SER A 132 8.61 -6.77 25.37
N ILE A 133 8.61 -6.73 24.03
CA ILE A 133 9.37 -7.65 23.19
C ILE A 133 10.88 -7.47 23.42
N GLU A 134 11.33 -6.25 23.67
CA GLU A 134 12.72 -5.93 23.94
C GLU A 134 13.22 -6.56 25.25
N GLU A 135 12.38 -6.58 26.31
CA GLU A 135 12.72 -7.26 27.55
C GLU A 135 12.89 -8.77 27.30
N ALA A 136 11.98 -9.38 26.56
CA ALA A 136 12.07 -10.80 26.20
C ALA A 136 13.30 -11.08 25.32
N ARG A 137 13.55 -10.27 24.28
CA ARG A 137 14.74 -10.38 23.43
C ARG A 137 16.04 -10.29 24.25
N ASN A 138 16.12 -9.32 25.14
CA ASN A 138 17.30 -9.10 25.96
C ASN A 138 17.54 -10.21 27.02
N SER A 139 16.52 -11.00 27.33
CA SER A 139 16.64 -12.13 28.25
C SER A 139 17.23 -13.39 27.58
N ILE A 140 17.35 -13.41 26.24
CA ILE A 140 17.85 -14.56 25.49
C ILE A 140 19.31 -14.34 25.16
N ALA A 141 20.20 -15.15 25.75
CA ALA A 141 21.63 -15.15 25.44
C ALA A 141 21.94 -16.22 24.39
N LYS A 142 22.38 -15.80 23.21
CA LYS A 142 22.68 -16.69 22.05
C LYS A 142 23.65 -17.82 22.42
N GLU A 143 24.68 -17.53 23.21
CA GLU A 143 25.71 -18.48 23.60
C GLU A 143 25.18 -19.53 24.59
N GLU A 144 24.03 -19.31 25.17
CA GLU A 144 23.41 -20.20 26.16
C GLU A 144 22.22 -20.98 25.61
N LEU A 145 21.94 -20.86 24.29
CA LEU A 145 20.85 -21.61 23.68
C LEU A 145 21.15 -23.11 23.64
N ASP A 146 20.35 -23.87 24.32
CA ASP A 146 20.39 -25.33 24.35
C ASP A 146 19.13 -25.98 23.71
N SER A 147 18.21 -25.16 23.24
CA SER A 147 16.95 -25.54 22.60
C SER A 147 16.38 -24.36 21.86
N SER A 148 15.43 -24.59 20.96
CA SER A 148 14.67 -23.53 20.32
C SER A 148 13.78 -22.81 21.33
N VAL A 149 13.66 -21.48 21.22
CA VAL A 149 12.91 -20.63 22.16
C VAL A 149 11.65 -20.07 21.48
N GLU A 150 10.53 -20.12 22.16
CA GLU A 150 9.30 -19.45 21.77
C GLU A 150 9.05 -18.24 22.67
N VAL A 151 9.03 -17.03 22.06
CA VAL A 151 8.56 -15.81 22.72
C VAL A 151 7.09 -15.62 22.36
N ILE A 152 6.21 -15.88 23.33
CA ILE A 152 4.76 -15.91 23.15
C ILE A 152 4.17 -14.57 23.61
N LEU A 153 3.64 -13.81 22.65
CA LEU A 153 2.95 -12.56 22.92
C LEU A 153 1.48 -12.86 23.22
N LYS A 154 1.00 -12.41 24.37
CA LYS A 154 -0.41 -12.49 24.72
C LYS A 154 -1.20 -11.46 23.92
N GLY A 155 -2.47 -11.75 23.67
CA GLY A 155 -3.38 -10.88 22.91
C GLY A 155 -3.43 -9.47 23.48
N GLY A 156 -3.50 -8.50 22.60
CA GLY A 156 -3.57 -7.08 22.92
C GLY A 156 -2.88 -6.22 21.86
N GLU A 157 -3.03 -4.91 22.02
CA GLU A 157 -2.39 -3.91 21.16
C GLU A 157 -1.15 -3.33 21.86
N TYR A 158 0.00 -3.63 21.31
CA TYR A 158 1.31 -3.14 21.77
C TYR A 158 1.66 -1.87 21.00
N LYS A 159 1.65 -0.72 21.66
CA LYS A 159 2.08 0.55 21.08
C LYS A 159 3.59 0.59 20.95
N ILE A 160 4.07 0.73 19.72
CA ILE A 160 5.50 0.75 19.38
C ILE A 160 5.90 2.19 19.08
N TYR A 161 6.84 2.70 19.85
CA TYR A 161 7.34 4.08 19.72
C TYR A 161 8.74 4.16 19.13
N ASP A 162 9.51 3.06 19.25
CA ASP A 162 10.87 2.91 18.73
C ASP A 162 10.99 1.57 18.00
N GLU A 163 11.93 1.47 17.07
CA GLU A 163 12.22 0.26 16.30
C GLU A 163 12.63 -0.94 17.17
N ILE A 164 12.00 -2.09 17.00
CA ILE A 164 12.44 -3.35 17.62
C ILE A 164 13.60 -3.92 16.81
N PHE A 165 14.80 -3.74 17.29
CA PHE A 165 16.02 -4.08 16.56
C PHE A 165 16.63 -5.43 17.00
N PHE A 166 16.96 -6.28 16.03
CA PHE A 166 17.64 -7.57 16.20
C PHE A 166 18.99 -7.55 15.50
N GLY A 167 20.06 -7.63 16.29
CA GLY A 167 21.44 -7.75 15.81
C GLY A 167 21.96 -9.20 15.83
N PRO A 168 23.25 -9.39 15.50
CA PRO A 168 23.87 -10.72 15.53
C PRO A 168 23.77 -11.43 16.88
N ASP A 169 23.80 -10.68 17.99
CA ASP A 169 23.73 -11.23 19.36
C ASP A 169 22.33 -11.71 19.75
N ASN A 170 21.30 -11.29 19.01
CA ASN A 170 19.91 -11.71 19.20
C ASN A 170 19.52 -12.91 18.32
N SER A 171 20.49 -13.52 17.65
CA SER A 171 20.26 -14.64 16.71
C SER A 171 20.03 -15.95 17.43
N GLY A 172 19.26 -16.83 16.80
CA GLY A 172 19.32 -18.25 17.07
C GLY A 172 20.57 -18.90 16.48
N THR A 173 20.59 -20.21 16.41
CA THR A 173 21.66 -21.03 15.82
C THR A 173 21.08 -21.97 14.77
N GLU A 174 21.92 -22.63 13.97
CA GLU A 174 21.46 -23.65 13.00
C GLU A 174 20.68 -24.80 13.67
N GLU A 175 20.99 -25.11 14.94
CA GLU A 175 20.35 -26.16 15.72
C GLU A 175 19.12 -25.65 16.45
N TYR A 176 19.12 -24.38 16.91
CA TYR A 176 18.08 -23.80 17.75
C TYR A 176 17.64 -22.43 17.24
N SER A 177 16.37 -22.32 16.88
CA SER A 177 15.77 -21.07 16.43
C SER A 177 15.08 -20.30 17.56
N ILE A 178 14.85 -19.01 17.35
CA ILE A 178 14.03 -18.16 18.22
C ILE A 178 12.77 -17.78 17.46
N THR A 179 11.59 -18.03 18.03
CA THR A 179 10.31 -17.73 17.40
C THR A 179 9.55 -16.71 18.24
N TYR A 180 9.25 -15.56 17.67
CA TYR A 180 8.35 -14.54 18.22
C TYR A 180 6.96 -14.78 17.63
N LYS A 181 5.98 -15.16 18.47
CA LYS A 181 4.65 -15.57 17.97
C LYS A 181 3.51 -15.04 18.82
N ALA A 182 2.35 -14.87 18.19
CA ALA A 182 1.12 -14.68 18.94
C ALA A 182 0.75 -15.94 19.75
N ALA A 183 0.14 -15.76 20.90
CA ALA A 183 -0.47 -16.86 21.65
C ALA A 183 -1.59 -17.49 20.82
N ASP A 184 -1.72 -18.80 20.91
CA ASP A 184 -2.66 -19.55 20.09
C ASP A 184 -4.11 -19.05 20.25
N GLY A 185 -4.73 -18.60 19.17
CA GLY A 185 -6.10 -18.08 19.15
C GLY A 185 -6.26 -16.66 19.71
N GLU A 186 -5.16 -15.98 20.04
CA GLU A 186 -5.19 -14.60 20.52
C GLU A 186 -4.73 -13.62 19.42
N LYS A 187 -5.35 -12.46 19.34
CA LYS A 187 -4.96 -11.41 18.41
C LYS A 187 -3.88 -10.52 19.04
N VAL A 188 -2.73 -10.45 18.40
CA VAL A 188 -1.59 -9.62 18.79
C VAL A 188 -1.36 -8.54 17.73
N VAL A 189 -1.42 -7.28 18.13
CA VAL A 189 -1.25 -6.14 17.24
C VAL A 189 -0.06 -5.29 17.68
N LEU A 190 0.91 -5.07 16.82
CA LEU A 190 1.95 -4.05 17.00
C LEU A 190 1.51 -2.80 16.25
N SER A 191 1.26 -1.74 16.98
CA SER A 191 0.68 -0.49 16.45
C SER A 191 1.67 0.67 16.55
N GLY A 192 1.91 1.33 15.41
CA GLY A 192 2.75 2.54 15.31
C GLY A 192 1.94 3.84 15.41
N THR A 193 0.73 3.77 15.97
CA THR A 193 -0.17 4.91 16.10
C THR A 193 -0.13 5.51 17.50
N THR A 194 -0.43 6.82 17.57
CA THR A 194 -0.74 7.52 18.82
C THR A 194 -2.22 7.81 18.87
N GLU A 195 -2.87 7.39 19.97
CA GLU A 195 -4.28 7.67 20.21
C GLU A 195 -4.46 9.13 20.67
N LEU A 196 -5.48 9.78 20.12
CA LEU A 196 -5.84 11.15 20.48
C LEU A 196 -6.86 11.18 21.60
N ASP A 197 -6.69 12.09 22.54
CA ASP A 197 -7.65 12.35 23.62
C ASP A 197 -8.88 13.06 23.07
N VAL A 198 -9.96 12.30 22.82
CA VAL A 198 -11.23 12.82 22.26
C VAL A 198 -11.82 13.94 23.13
N SER A 199 -11.57 13.94 24.46
CA SER A 199 -12.08 14.97 25.36
C SER A 199 -11.50 16.37 25.09
N LYS A 200 -10.35 16.48 24.42
CA LYS A 200 -9.71 17.73 24.02
C LYS A 200 -10.16 18.24 22.66
N ILE A 201 -10.87 17.43 21.89
CA ILE A 201 -11.35 17.78 20.55
C ILE A 201 -12.49 18.78 20.67
N LYS A 202 -12.47 19.83 19.86
CA LYS A 202 -13.44 20.94 19.93
C LYS A 202 -14.17 21.11 18.61
N LYS A 203 -15.41 21.54 18.65
CA LYS A 203 -16.12 22.01 17.44
C LYS A 203 -15.45 23.25 16.87
N VAL A 204 -15.39 23.35 15.55
CA VAL A 204 -14.84 24.52 14.88
C VAL A 204 -15.76 25.71 15.12
N THR A 205 -15.23 26.80 15.70
CA THR A 205 -15.94 28.05 15.94
C THR A 205 -15.29 29.26 15.30
N ASP A 206 -14.07 29.11 14.76
CA ASP A 206 -13.36 30.18 14.08
C ASP A 206 -14.08 30.60 12.80
N ALA A 207 -14.50 31.85 12.73
CA ALA A 207 -15.25 32.39 11.60
C ALA A 207 -14.41 32.40 10.29
N GLY A 208 -13.09 32.58 10.40
CA GLY A 208 -12.18 32.55 9.25
C GLY A 208 -12.19 31.16 8.59
N ILE A 209 -12.11 30.10 9.40
CA ILE A 209 -12.19 28.71 8.95
C ILE A 209 -13.60 28.38 8.43
N LEU A 210 -14.65 28.70 9.19
CA LEU A 210 -16.03 28.42 8.79
C LEU A 210 -16.45 29.11 7.48
N ASN A 211 -15.82 30.21 7.12
CA ASN A 211 -16.09 30.90 5.85
C ASN A 211 -15.38 30.27 4.65
N LYS A 212 -14.39 29.41 4.89
CA LYS A 212 -13.70 28.66 3.82
C LYS A 212 -14.44 27.40 3.39
N VAL A 213 -15.20 26.78 4.30
CA VAL A 213 -15.90 25.51 4.07
C VAL A 213 -17.36 25.73 3.62
N ASP A 214 -17.92 24.71 3.01
CA ASP A 214 -19.35 24.72 2.62
C ASP A 214 -20.25 24.91 3.85
N GLU A 215 -21.34 25.63 3.67
CA GLU A 215 -22.27 25.95 4.77
C GLU A 215 -22.91 24.70 5.39
N SER A 216 -23.12 23.66 4.60
CA SER A 216 -23.76 22.42 5.04
C SER A 216 -22.93 21.63 6.07
N VAL A 217 -21.61 21.87 6.14
CA VAL A 217 -20.69 21.14 7.04
C VAL A 217 -20.26 21.97 8.27
N ARG A 218 -20.52 23.27 8.29
CA ARG A 218 -20.00 24.19 9.33
C ARG A 218 -20.26 23.76 10.77
N GLY A 219 -21.39 23.17 11.06
CA GLY A 219 -21.75 22.71 12.41
C GLY A 219 -21.24 21.31 12.77
N LYS A 220 -20.58 20.63 11.83
CA LYS A 220 -20.18 19.23 11.95
C LYS A 220 -18.67 19.06 12.13
N LEU A 221 -17.89 20.08 11.79
CA LEU A 221 -16.44 20.03 11.82
C LEU A 221 -15.90 20.11 13.25
N VAL A 222 -14.85 19.33 13.49
CA VAL A 222 -14.04 19.40 14.70
C VAL A 222 -12.62 19.88 14.39
N VAL A 223 -11.99 20.50 15.40
CA VAL A 223 -10.59 20.90 15.36
C VAL A 223 -9.82 20.21 16.46
N ILE A 224 -8.67 19.69 16.11
CA ILE A 224 -7.74 18.98 16.97
C ILE A 224 -6.43 19.77 17.01
N ASP A 225 -5.98 20.16 18.17
CA ASP A 225 -4.67 20.77 18.39
C ASP A 225 -3.64 19.66 18.52
N LEU A 226 -2.89 19.40 17.45
CA LEU A 226 -1.95 18.29 17.35
C LEU A 226 -0.77 18.44 18.32
N ALA A 227 -0.35 19.71 18.61
CA ALA A 227 0.69 19.96 19.57
C ALA A 227 0.21 19.67 21.01
N GLU A 228 -1.05 20.02 21.35
CA GLU A 228 -1.68 19.67 22.64
C GLU A 228 -1.84 18.16 22.81
N GLN A 229 -1.96 17.43 21.70
CA GLN A 229 -2.06 15.97 21.65
C GLN A 229 -0.69 15.28 21.65
N GLY A 230 0.42 16.03 21.58
CA GLY A 230 1.77 15.48 21.61
C GLY A 230 2.25 14.92 20.25
N ILE A 231 1.57 15.23 19.15
CA ILE A 231 1.95 14.77 17.81
C ILE A 231 3.17 15.57 17.32
N PRO A 232 4.24 14.91 16.84
CA PRO A 232 5.43 15.58 16.33
C PRO A 232 5.15 16.37 15.04
N GLU A 233 5.74 17.56 14.90
CA GLU A 233 5.66 18.41 13.70
C GLU A 233 6.13 17.64 12.44
N SER A 234 7.15 16.79 12.58
CA SER A 234 7.67 15.97 11.48
C SER A 234 6.65 14.99 10.89
N VAL A 235 5.61 14.64 11.62
CA VAL A 235 4.51 13.80 11.14
C VAL A 235 3.53 14.61 10.30
N VAL A 236 3.33 15.89 10.66
CA VAL A 236 2.31 16.77 10.07
C VAL A 236 2.83 17.54 8.85
N ASP A 237 4.12 17.92 8.83
CA ASP A 237 4.69 18.73 7.75
C ASP A 237 4.92 17.95 6.45
N PHE A 238 4.04 18.16 5.49
CA PHE A 238 4.19 17.60 4.13
C PHE A 238 5.33 18.25 3.34
N ASN A 239 5.72 19.49 3.66
CA ASN A 239 6.70 20.24 2.87
C ASN A 239 8.13 19.69 2.99
N GLN A 240 8.49 19.10 4.12
CA GLN A 240 9.82 18.52 4.33
C GLN A 240 10.07 17.28 3.48
N LYS A 241 9.01 16.69 2.92
CA LYS A 241 9.03 15.38 2.27
C LYS A 241 8.93 15.45 0.74
N LEU A 242 8.86 16.65 0.15
CA LEU A 242 8.65 16.83 -1.30
C LEU A 242 9.97 17.19 -2.01
N ALA A 243 10.69 16.18 -2.49
CA ALA A 243 11.65 16.37 -3.57
C ALA A 243 10.92 16.44 -4.93
N VAL A 244 11.54 17.01 -5.95
CA VAL A 244 11.00 17.03 -7.32
C VAL A 244 10.68 15.63 -7.80
N GLY A 245 9.47 15.44 -8.31
CA GLY A 245 8.98 14.11 -8.74
C GLY A 245 8.68 13.14 -7.60
N SER A 246 8.48 13.64 -6.39
CA SER A 246 8.28 12.82 -5.22
C SER A 246 6.82 12.61 -4.88
N THR A 247 6.62 11.60 -4.08
CA THR A 247 5.39 11.23 -3.43
C THR A 247 5.02 12.24 -2.37
N GLY A 248 3.77 12.67 -2.34
CA GLY A 248 3.20 13.27 -1.15
C GLY A 248 3.16 12.21 -0.06
N LYS A 249 3.50 12.61 1.14
CA LYS A 249 3.46 11.73 2.31
C LYS A 249 2.54 12.31 3.36
N PRO A 250 1.22 12.23 3.14
CA PRO A 250 0.28 12.76 4.08
C PRO A 250 0.37 12.02 5.42
N MET A 251 0.17 12.75 6.49
CA MET A 251 -0.17 12.15 7.78
C MET A 251 -1.34 11.18 7.60
N ARG A 252 -1.49 10.21 8.47
CA ARG A 252 -2.62 9.27 8.43
C ARG A 252 -3.43 9.37 9.70
N LEU A 253 -4.72 9.55 9.49
CA LEU A 253 -5.73 9.57 10.54
C LEU A 253 -6.56 8.30 10.45
N PHE A 254 -6.85 7.69 11.58
CA PHE A 254 -7.72 6.51 11.68
C PHE A 254 -8.83 6.78 12.69
N LEU A 255 -10.05 6.39 12.36
CA LEU A 255 -11.17 6.35 13.29
C LEU A 255 -11.61 4.89 13.43
N ASN A 256 -11.59 4.37 14.65
CA ASN A 256 -11.95 2.98 14.97
C ASN A 256 -11.20 1.94 14.09
N GLY A 257 -9.94 2.26 13.74
CA GLY A 257 -9.09 1.44 12.88
C GLY A 257 -9.21 1.71 11.38
N ALA A 258 -10.25 2.42 10.92
CA ALA A 258 -10.43 2.77 9.51
C ALA A 258 -9.69 4.05 9.14
N GLN A 259 -8.87 4.00 8.07
CA GLN A 259 -8.16 5.18 7.57
C GLN A 259 -9.14 6.21 7.02
N GLN A 260 -8.94 7.47 7.42
CA GLN A 260 -9.71 8.63 6.97
C GLN A 260 -9.02 9.34 5.81
N ASP A 261 -9.79 9.98 4.93
CA ASP A 261 -9.28 10.55 3.69
C ASP A 261 -8.82 12.01 3.86
N LEU A 262 -7.79 12.38 3.13
CA LEU A 262 -7.39 13.77 3.00
C LEU A 262 -8.43 14.56 2.18
N ALA A 263 -8.85 15.73 2.66
CA ALA A 263 -9.79 16.59 1.95
C ALA A 263 -9.31 16.88 0.53
N ARG A 264 -10.15 16.60 -0.47
CA ARG A 264 -9.76 16.59 -1.89
C ARG A 264 -10.90 16.92 -2.83
N TRP A 265 -10.53 17.30 -4.05
CA TRP A 265 -11.46 17.44 -5.16
C TRP A 265 -10.90 16.82 -6.46
N PRO A 266 -11.67 15.96 -7.15
CA PRO A 266 -12.97 15.41 -6.73
C PRO A 266 -12.80 14.49 -5.51
N ASN A 267 -13.88 14.21 -4.79
CA ASN A 267 -13.87 13.34 -3.60
C ASN A 267 -13.45 11.91 -3.91
N ALA A 268 -13.49 11.50 -5.18
CA ALA A 268 -12.91 10.25 -5.67
C ALA A 268 -12.39 10.38 -7.11
N GLY A 269 -11.40 9.54 -7.45
CA GLY A 269 -10.82 9.53 -8.80
C GLY A 269 -10.09 10.83 -9.13
N TYR A 270 -10.18 11.25 -10.40
CA TYR A 270 -9.43 12.38 -10.95
C TYR A 270 -10.28 13.19 -11.93
N GLN A 271 -9.89 14.44 -12.15
CA GLN A 271 -10.34 15.27 -13.27
C GLN A 271 -9.31 15.21 -14.40
N LEU A 272 -9.77 15.32 -15.66
CA LEU A 272 -8.85 15.42 -16.79
C LEU A 272 -8.18 16.82 -16.82
N ILE A 273 -6.91 16.83 -17.15
CA ILE A 273 -6.19 18.07 -17.47
C ILE A 273 -6.64 18.54 -18.87
N ASN A 274 -7.37 19.63 -18.94
CA ASN A 274 -7.88 20.20 -20.19
C ASN A 274 -6.99 21.32 -20.74
N TYR A 275 -6.04 21.83 -19.94
CA TYR A 275 -5.05 22.83 -20.32
C TYR A 275 -3.71 22.55 -19.67
N SER A 276 -2.62 22.75 -20.41
CA SER A 276 -1.25 22.59 -19.91
C SER A 276 -0.32 23.58 -20.60
N GLU A 277 0.42 24.38 -19.83
CA GLU A 277 1.43 25.31 -20.32
C GLU A 277 2.62 25.36 -19.36
N GLY A 278 3.83 25.41 -19.91
CA GLY A 278 5.06 25.44 -19.10
C GLY A 278 5.46 24.09 -18.52
N GLY A 279 6.33 24.12 -17.54
CA GLY A 279 6.70 22.91 -16.77
C GLY A 279 7.43 21.85 -17.58
N GLY A 280 8.39 22.22 -18.41
CA GLY A 280 9.14 21.26 -19.23
C GLY A 280 9.81 20.15 -18.39
N ASN A 281 10.11 19.03 -19.03
CA ASN A 281 10.77 17.86 -18.44
C ASN A 281 12.06 18.27 -17.69
N VAL A 282 12.11 18.04 -16.39
CA VAL A 282 13.22 18.37 -15.51
C VAL A 282 14.20 17.22 -15.26
N SER A 283 14.20 16.20 -16.09
CA SER A 283 15.19 15.14 -15.99
C SER A 283 16.60 15.75 -15.87
N GLY A 284 17.11 15.84 -14.63
CA GLY A 284 18.43 16.37 -14.31
C GLY A 284 18.54 17.84 -13.91
N LYS A 285 17.46 18.62 -13.70
CA LYS A 285 17.51 20.00 -13.22
C LYS A 285 16.79 20.18 -11.89
N THR A 286 17.52 20.55 -10.86
CA THR A 286 17.07 20.44 -9.47
C THR A 286 16.71 21.75 -8.75
N THR A 287 16.75 22.93 -9.37
CA THR A 287 16.72 24.16 -8.55
C THR A 287 16.01 25.40 -9.10
N GLU A 288 15.34 25.40 -10.21
CA GLU A 288 14.64 26.60 -10.67
C GLU A 288 13.13 26.51 -10.53
N LEU A 289 12.57 27.52 -9.82
CA LEU A 289 11.15 27.75 -9.67
C LEU A 289 10.51 28.09 -11.02
N GLY A 290 9.56 27.34 -11.45
CA GLY A 290 8.84 27.54 -12.70
C GLY A 290 7.87 26.39 -12.94
N GLY A 291 6.79 26.36 -12.15
CA GLY A 291 5.76 25.36 -12.28
C GLY A 291 4.96 25.53 -13.58
N ALA A 292 4.32 24.44 -14.00
CA ALA A 292 3.34 24.48 -15.08
C ALA A 292 2.07 25.21 -14.65
N VAL A 293 1.33 25.67 -15.65
CA VAL A 293 -0.06 26.11 -15.50
C VAL A 293 -0.95 25.01 -16.05
N ILE A 294 -1.88 24.50 -15.24
CA ILE A 294 -2.84 23.48 -15.66
C ILE A 294 -4.28 23.95 -15.46
N GLY A 295 -5.17 23.55 -16.37
CA GLY A 295 -6.60 23.61 -16.17
C GLY A 295 -7.13 22.21 -15.92
N LEU A 296 -8.11 22.10 -15.03
CA LEU A 296 -8.80 20.84 -14.74
C LEU A 296 -10.22 20.88 -15.30
N GLU A 297 -10.68 19.77 -15.83
CA GLU A 297 -12.07 19.65 -16.29
C GLU A 297 -13.00 19.88 -15.08
N ASN A 298 -14.13 20.54 -15.31
CA ASN A 298 -15.10 20.92 -14.27
C ASN A 298 -14.59 21.88 -13.17
N LEU A 299 -13.37 22.42 -13.28
CA LEU A 299 -12.93 23.55 -12.46
C LEU A 299 -13.50 24.84 -13.07
N ASP A 300 -14.41 25.47 -12.36
CA ASP A 300 -15.00 26.77 -12.75
C ASP A 300 -14.42 27.93 -11.94
N GLU A 301 -14.80 29.16 -12.33
CA GLU A 301 -14.35 30.38 -11.65
C GLU A 301 -14.84 30.46 -10.19
N VAL A 302 -16.00 29.86 -9.89
CA VAL A 302 -16.57 29.87 -8.52
C VAL A 302 -15.73 29.01 -7.60
N ARG A 303 -15.38 27.81 -8.01
CA ARG A 303 -14.50 26.91 -7.23
C ARG A 303 -13.07 27.47 -7.18
N ALA A 304 -12.54 27.97 -8.29
CA ALA A 304 -11.23 28.62 -8.33
C ALA A 304 -11.14 29.82 -7.36
N ALA A 305 -12.22 30.62 -7.23
CA ALA A 305 -12.28 31.71 -6.26
C ALA A 305 -12.26 31.21 -4.81
N ARG A 306 -12.87 30.07 -4.51
CA ARG A 306 -12.77 29.45 -3.17
C ARG A 306 -11.32 29.07 -2.85
N TRP A 307 -10.58 28.54 -3.81
CA TRP A 307 -9.20 28.11 -3.67
C TRP A 307 -8.16 29.24 -3.69
N GLN A 308 -8.55 30.47 -4.00
CA GLN A 308 -7.62 31.60 -4.20
C GLN A 308 -6.62 31.77 -3.06
N ASN A 309 -7.05 31.50 -1.82
CA ASN A 309 -6.25 31.64 -0.62
C ASN A 309 -6.00 30.27 0.09
N ALA A 310 -6.08 29.18 -0.66
CA ALA A 310 -5.78 27.86 -0.11
C ALA A 310 -4.29 27.75 0.22
N GLU A 311 -3.99 27.36 1.44
CA GLU A 311 -2.65 27.12 1.94
C GLU A 311 -2.37 25.61 1.91
N ASN A 312 -1.11 25.25 1.65
CA ASN A 312 -0.68 23.84 1.63
C ASN A 312 -1.43 22.92 0.64
N MET A 313 -2.01 23.49 -0.42
CA MET A 313 -2.68 22.78 -1.49
C MET A 313 -1.67 22.10 -2.43
N TYR A 314 -2.01 20.89 -2.86
CA TYR A 314 -1.26 20.12 -3.85
C TYR A 314 -2.15 19.65 -4.99
N ILE A 315 -1.54 19.43 -6.15
CA ILE A 315 -2.11 18.62 -7.22
C ILE A 315 -1.44 17.26 -7.18
N GLU A 316 -2.23 16.21 -7.14
CA GLU A 316 -1.75 14.83 -7.20
C GLU A 316 -2.35 14.11 -8.40
N GLY A 317 -1.60 13.23 -9.01
CA GLY A 317 -2.11 12.41 -10.11
C GLY A 317 -1.09 12.04 -11.16
N TYR A 318 -1.61 11.51 -12.24
CA TYR A 318 -0.85 11.14 -13.44
C TYR A 318 -0.75 12.37 -14.35
N ILE A 319 0.09 13.33 -13.96
CA ILE A 319 0.05 14.70 -14.49
C ILE A 319 0.66 14.80 -15.90
N ALA A 320 1.67 13.96 -16.20
CA ALA A 320 2.41 14.00 -17.46
C ALA A 320 2.27 12.72 -18.29
N ASN A 321 2.28 11.58 -17.60
CA ASN A 321 2.28 10.24 -18.18
C ASN A 321 1.31 9.35 -17.41
N GLY A 322 0.65 8.43 -18.08
CA GLY A 322 -0.27 7.49 -17.44
C GLY A 322 0.38 6.42 -16.57
N TRP A 323 1.72 6.36 -16.54
CA TRP A 323 2.49 5.40 -15.76
C TRP A 323 3.24 6.02 -14.56
N HIS A 324 3.19 7.36 -14.38
CA HIS A 324 3.88 8.06 -13.30
C HIS A 324 2.94 9.01 -12.58
N ARG A 325 2.61 8.69 -11.34
CA ARG A 325 1.80 9.51 -10.44
C ARG A 325 2.72 10.28 -9.51
N GLU A 326 2.48 11.58 -9.38
CA GLU A 326 3.28 12.47 -8.55
C GLU A 326 2.45 13.56 -7.89
N TRP A 327 3.04 14.24 -6.92
CA TRP A 327 2.46 15.39 -6.24
C TRP A 327 3.20 16.66 -6.59
N ALA A 328 2.48 17.75 -6.84
CA ALA A 328 3.04 19.05 -7.12
C ALA A 328 2.39 20.12 -6.23
N LYS A 329 3.22 20.92 -5.53
CA LYS A 329 2.69 21.99 -4.68
C LYS A 329 2.12 23.12 -5.55
N VAL A 330 0.95 23.64 -5.16
CA VAL A 330 0.31 24.77 -5.80
C VAL A 330 0.95 26.07 -5.32
N GLY A 331 1.19 26.98 -6.25
CA GLY A 331 1.75 28.30 -5.99
C GLY A 331 0.69 29.40 -5.94
N SER A 332 -0.28 29.37 -6.86
CA SER A 332 -1.39 30.29 -6.91
C SER A 332 -2.52 29.78 -7.80
N ILE A 333 -3.68 30.38 -7.66
CA ILE A 333 -4.86 30.12 -8.50
C ILE A 333 -5.13 31.34 -9.37
N ASP A 334 -5.28 31.13 -10.67
CA ASP A 334 -5.81 32.08 -11.61
C ASP A 334 -7.34 31.94 -11.64
N VAL A 335 -8.01 32.77 -10.89
CA VAL A 335 -9.46 32.71 -10.71
C VAL A 335 -10.21 33.04 -12.00
N GLU A 336 -9.74 34.05 -12.77
CA GLU A 336 -10.39 34.52 -13.99
C GLU A 336 -10.42 33.45 -15.09
N ASN A 337 -9.37 32.65 -15.18
CA ASN A 337 -9.25 31.58 -16.18
C ASN A 337 -9.49 30.19 -15.60
N ALA A 338 -9.84 30.05 -14.34
CA ALA A 338 -10.01 28.79 -13.61
C ALA A 338 -8.80 27.84 -13.80
N LYS A 339 -7.58 28.34 -13.50
CA LYS A 339 -6.33 27.59 -13.69
C LYS A 339 -5.51 27.53 -12.41
N VAL A 340 -4.70 26.48 -12.32
CA VAL A 340 -3.81 26.21 -11.20
C VAL A 340 -2.36 26.42 -11.65
N ASN A 341 -1.64 27.30 -10.94
CA ASN A 341 -0.22 27.52 -11.16
C ASN A 341 0.58 26.68 -10.17
N LEU A 342 1.33 25.71 -10.67
CA LEU A 342 2.17 24.84 -9.84
C LEU A 342 3.42 25.60 -9.37
N LYS A 343 3.79 25.44 -8.11
CA LYS A 343 4.99 26.02 -7.53
C LYS A 343 6.21 25.14 -7.77
N THR A 344 6.02 23.84 -7.71
CA THR A 344 7.09 22.85 -7.89
C THR A 344 7.05 22.26 -9.30
N TYR A 345 8.24 21.85 -9.80
CA TYR A 345 8.32 21.09 -11.04
C TYR A 345 7.78 19.69 -10.86
N THR A 346 7.23 19.16 -11.93
CA THR A 346 6.92 17.73 -12.09
C THR A 346 8.07 17.03 -12.80
N GLN A 347 8.25 15.73 -12.55
CA GLN A 347 9.39 14.99 -13.09
C GLN A 347 9.40 14.93 -14.61
N TYR A 348 8.23 14.83 -15.22
CA TYR A 348 8.07 14.68 -16.68
C TYR A 348 7.29 15.81 -17.35
N GLY A 349 7.03 16.90 -16.64
CA GLY A 349 6.18 17.99 -17.11
C GLY A 349 4.69 17.74 -16.86
N THR A 350 3.83 18.37 -17.68
CA THR A 350 2.37 18.19 -17.60
C THR A 350 1.81 18.02 -19.01
N ALA A 351 0.68 17.30 -19.15
CA ALA A 351 0.08 17.08 -20.46
C ALA A 351 -1.46 17.10 -20.42
N VAL A 352 -2.05 17.63 -21.48
CA VAL A 352 -3.51 17.59 -21.69
C VAL A 352 -3.97 16.14 -21.89
N GLY A 353 -5.14 15.78 -21.34
CA GLY A 353 -5.69 14.43 -21.34
C GLY A 353 -5.18 13.57 -20.20
N MET A 354 -4.23 14.05 -19.39
CA MET A 354 -3.79 13.40 -18.16
C MET A 354 -4.75 13.71 -17.01
N ARG A 355 -4.52 13.08 -15.84
CA ARG A 355 -5.49 13.03 -14.75
C ARG A 355 -4.89 13.60 -13.47
N ALA A 356 -5.66 14.45 -12.79
CA ALA A 356 -5.21 15.05 -11.54
C ALA A 356 -6.36 15.34 -10.57
N ALA A 357 -6.04 15.42 -9.29
CA ALA A 357 -6.92 15.86 -8.20
C ALA A 357 -6.24 16.97 -7.40
N ALA A 358 -7.04 17.86 -6.83
CA ALA A 358 -6.60 18.81 -5.82
C ALA A 358 -6.71 18.17 -4.44
N VAL A 359 -5.67 18.29 -3.60
CA VAL A 359 -5.64 17.62 -2.29
C VAL A 359 -5.09 18.52 -1.20
N ASN A 360 -5.43 18.22 0.04
CA ASN A 360 -5.08 18.96 1.26
C ASN A 360 -5.53 20.42 1.19
N LEU A 361 -6.82 20.63 1.02
CA LEU A 361 -7.42 21.96 1.04
C LEU A 361 -8.70 21.97 1.87
N ILE A 362 -8.76 22.89 2.82
CA ILE A 362 -9.89 23.01 3.75
C ILE A 362 -11.19 23.43 3.03
N GLU A 363 -11.07 24.09 1.90
CA GLU A 363 -12.19 24.53 1.06
C GLU A 363 -12.98 23.38 0.45
N GLU A 364 -12.40 22.19 0.39
CA GLU A 364 -13.02 20.94 -0.10
C GLU A 364 -13.21 19.90 1.03
N LEU A 365 -13.20 20.32 2.27
CA LEU A 365 -13.58 19.51 3.43
C LEU A 365 -15.11 19.44 3.48
N ASP A 366 -15.74 18.61 2.64
CA ASP A 366 -17.18 18.66 2.41
C ASP A 366 -17.90 17.30 2.55
N ILE A 367 -17.20 16.20 2.68
CA ILE A 367 -17.77 14.87 2.91
C ILE A 367 -17.23 14.24 4.22
N ALA A 368 -18.09 13.49 4.93
CA ALA A 368 -17.70 12.84 6.17
C ALA A 368 -16.53 11.85 5.96
N GLY A 369 -15.62 11.79 6.93
CA GLY A 369 -14.38 11.02 6.84
C GLY A 369 -13.22 11.78 6.20
N GLU A 370 -13.41 13.04 5.82
CA GLU A 370 -12.32 13.87 5.34
C GLU A 370 -11.69 14.72 6.44
N TRP A 371 -10.39 14.98 6.28
CA TRP A 371 -9.60 15.83 7.16
C TRP A 371 -8.64 16.74 6.38
N TYR A 372 -8.29 17.85 6.98
CA TYR A 372 -7.27 18.80 6.51
C TYR A 372 -6.30 19.10 7.64
N ALA A 373 -5.00 19.04 7.39
CA ALA A 373 -3.97 19.43 8.35
C ALA A 373 -3.26 20.72 7.93
N ASP A 374 -3.24 21.66 8.87
CA ASP A 374 -2.43 22.86 8.79
C ASP A 374 -1.14 22.68 9.61
N ALA A 375 -0.04 22.42 8.91
CA ALA A 375 1.25 22.18 9.53
C ALA A 375 1.81 23.43 10.23
N ASP A 376 1.51 24.63 9.74
CA ASP A 376 2.03 25.90 10.30
C ASP A 376 1.42 26.19 11.68
N THR A 377 0.16 25.81 11.89
CA THR A 377 -0.55 25.98 13.17
C THR A 377 -0.67 24.70 13.99
N MET A 378 -0.20 23.57 13.49
CA MET A 378 -0.35 22.25 14.11
C MET A 378 -1.80 21.91 14.44
N LYS A 379 -2.73 22.24 13.53
CA LYS A 379 -4.15 21.96 13.68
C LYS A 379 -4.65 21.04 12.61
N LEU A 380 -5.46 20.08 13.02
CA LEU A 380 -6.20 19.19 12.14
C LEU A 380 -7.68 19.53 12.23
N TYR A 381 -8.28 19.74 11.06
CA TYR A 381 -9.72 19.91 10.90
C TYR A 381 -10.29 18.63 10.30
N TYR A 382 -11.35 18.13 10.90
CA TYR A 382 -11.92 16.83 10.55
C TYR A 382 -13.45 16.90 10.49
N TYR A 383 -14.03 16.25 9.50
CA TYR A 383 -15.46 15.99 9.41
C TYR A 383 -15.73 14.54 9.79
N PRO A 384 -15.97 14.22 11.06
CA PRO A 384 -16.24 12.84 11.47
C PRO A 384 -17.59 12.34 10.93
N PRO A 385 -17.72 11.03 10.62
CA PRO A 385 -18.97 10.44 10.13
C PRO A 385 -20.09 10.43 11.18
N HIS A 386 -19.75 10.58 12.46
CA HIS A 386 -20.67 10.73 13.60
C HIS A 386 -20.06 11.66 14.65
N GLU A 387 -20.82 12.05 15.65
CA GLU A 387 -20.31 12.82 16.79
C GLU A 387 -19.35 11.94 17.61
N LEU A 388 -18.10 12.39 17.76
CA LEU A 388 -17.08 11.64 18.48
C LEU A 388 -17.42 11.52 19.96
N THR A 389 -17.21 10.35 20.52
CA THR A 389 -17.48 9.97 21.91
C THR A 389 -16.24 9.35 22.55
N ASP A 390 -16.28 9.08 23.84
CA ASP A 390 -15.25 8.36 24.60
C ASP A 390 -15.10 6.87 24.23
N LYS A 391 -15.94 6.38 23.32
CA LYS A 391 -15.86 5.01 22.79
C LYS A 391 -15.11 4.95 21.46
N ASP A 392 -14.90 6.09 20.84
CA ASP A 392 -14.23 6.15 19.56
C ASP A 392 -12.72 6.19 19.77
N SER A 393 -12.00 5.34 19.08
CA SER A 393 -10.55 5.41 18.96
C SER A 393 -10.18 6.27 17.75
N LEU A 394 -9.61 7.44 18.01
CA LEU A 394 -9.06 8.31 16.97
C LEU A 394 -7.54 8.30 17.07
N GLU A 395 -6.86 7.87 16.01
CA GLU A 395 -5.42 7.60 16.05
C GLU A 395 -4.69 8.29 14.90
N ILE A 396 -3.43 8.66 15.12
CA ILE A 396 -2.51 9.16 14.08
C ILE A 396 -1.30 8.25 14.03
N ALA A 397 -0.87 7.85 12.83
CA ALA A 397 0.39 7.14 12.63
C ALA A 397 1.57 8.04 12.98
N THR A 398 2.38 7.65 13.97
CA THR A 398 3.50 8.46 14.49
C THR A 398 4.84 7.76 14.49
N LEU A 399 4.90 6.42 14.47
CA LEU A 399 6.15 5.67 14.35
C LEU A 399 6.75 5.91 12.97
N CYS A 400 7.79 6.74 12.89
CA CYS A 400 8.52 7.01 11.64
C CYS A 400 9.64 5.99 11.34
N GLU A 401 9.91 5.08 12.26
CA GLU A 401 10.88 4.00 12.14
C GLU A 401 10.22 2.72 11.61
N ASN A 402 11.01 1.66 11.42
CA ASN A 402 10.48 0.35 11.11
C ASN A 402 9.88 -0.28 12.36
N PHE A 403 8.91 -1.19 12.22
CA PHE A 403 8.46 -1.95 13.38
C PHE A 403 9.53 -2.90 13.88
N MET A 404 10.10 -3.71 12.96
CA MET A 404 11.16 -4.65 13.29
C MET A 404 12.30 -4.57 12.28
N THR A 405 13.53 -4.54 12.74
CA THR A 405 14.73 -4.63 11.90
C THR A 405 15.63 -5.78 12.34
N PHE A 406 15.93 -6.67 11.39
CA PHE A 406 16.92 -7.74 11.50
C PHE A 406 18.17 -7.30 10.76
N SER A 407 19.27 -7.06 11.46
CA SER A 407 20.53 -6.56 10.88
C SER A 407 21.69 -7.47 11.26
N GLY A 408 22.07 -8.38 10.36
CA GLY A 408 23.05 -9.42 10.63
C GLY A 408 22.55 -10.51 11.56
N ALA A 409 21.25 -10.57 11.82
CA ALA A 409 20.60 -11.59 12.65
C ALA A 409 20.29 -12.86 11.86
N SER A 410 20.19 -14.00 12.54
CA SER A 410 19.91 -15.28 11.89
C SER A 410 19.09 -16.22 12.75
N TYR A 411 18.36 -17.15 12.10
CA TYR A 411 17.57 -18.19 12.76
C TYR A 411 16.47 -17.65 13.66
N ILE A 412 15.71 -16.67 13.14
CA ILE A 412 14.59 -16.05 13.86
C ILE A 412 13.31 -16.20 13.01
N ASN A 413 12.24 -16.55 13.68
CA ASN A 413 10.91 -16.63 13.09
C ASN A 413 9.99 -15.59 13.75
N VAL A 414 9.09 -14.99 12.93
CA VAL A 414 7.99 -14.13 13.40
C VAL A 414 6.69 -14.75 12.88
N ASP A 415 5.76 -15.06 13.79
CA ASP A 415 4.57 -15.82 13.42
C ASP A 415 3.29 -15.28 14.05
N GLY A 416 2.26 -15.07 13.21
CA GLY A 416 0.91 -14.74 13.66
C GLY A 416 0.73 -13.33 14.23
N ILE A 417 1.57 -12.36 13.91
CA ILE A 417 1.54 -11.00 14.46
C ILE A 417 0.98 -10.02 13.41
N GLU A 418 0.09 -9.13 13.86
CA GLU A 418 -0.43 -8.01 13.06
C GLU A 418 0.43 -6.75 13.31
N PHE A 419 0.79 -6.04 12.24
CA PHE A 419 1.52 -4.77 12.24
C PHE A 419 0.67 -3.71 11.57
N LYS A 420 0.35 -2.62 12.25
CA LYS A 420 -0.49 -1.57 11.69
C LYS A 420 0.00 -0.15 11.97
N GLY A 421 -0.17 0.73 11.00
CA GLY A 421 -0.26 2.16 11.24
C GLY A 421 1.05 2.87 11.62
N ASN A 422 2.20 2.56 11.00
CA ASN A 422 3.35 3.43 11.13
C ASN A 422 3.36 4.57 10.12
N ALA A 423 4.09 5.64 10.42
CA ALA A 423 4.23 6.80 9.57
C ALA A 423 5.36 6.62 8.53
N ASP A 424 5.35 7.45 7.52
CA ASP A 424 6.46 7.55 6.57
C ASP A 424 7.69 8.16 7.24
N SER A 425 8.87 7.67 6.87
CA SER A 425 10.11 8.26 7.35
C SER A 425 10.36 9.66 6.77
N PRO A 426 10.68 10.67 7.60
CA PRO A 426 11.09 11.99 7.12
C PRO A 426 12.44 11.96 6.40
N LEU A 427 13.24 10.90 6.59
CA LEU A 427 14.58 10.78 6.03
C LEU A 427 14.62 10.13 4.65
N TYR A 428 13.46 9.83 4.05
CA TYR A 428 13.41 9.17 2.76
C TYR A 428 14.03 10.02 1.66
N GLN A 429 15.18 9.61 1.16
CA GLN A 429 15.66 10.08 -0.14
C GLN A 429 16.45 9.06 -0.98
N THR A 430 17.03 7.98 -0.46
CA THR A 430 17.91 7.14 -1.28
C THR A 430 18.05 5.67 -0.89
N THR A 431 17.61 5.24 0.28
CA THR A 431 17.77 3.83 0.71
C THR A 431 16.45 3.31 1.29
N ASN A 432 16.01 2.15 0.81
CA ASN A 432 14.73 1.53 1.14
C ASN A 432 14.63 0.98 2.58
N ASP A 433 15.55 1.32 3.47
CA ASP A 433 15.71 0.76 4.81
C ASP A 433 15.80 1.82 5.92
N ASN A 434 15.37 3.06 5.65
CA ASN A 434 15.55 4.20 6.55
C ASN A 434 14.33 4.58 7.41
N GLY A 435 13.40 3.66 7.61
CA GLY A 435 12.23 3.87 8.46
C GLY A 435 10.90 3.88 7.69
N GLY A 436 9.82 3.78 8.43
CA GLY A 436 8.46 3.71 7.90
C GLY A 436 8.07 2.36 7.30
N ASN A 437 8.94 1.35 7.37
CA ASN A 437 8.64 0.00 6.89
C ASN A 437 8.00 -0.86 7.99
N GLY A 438 7.34 -1.93 7.59
CA GLY A 438 6.90 -2.97 8.50
C GLY A 438 8.11 -3.75 9.05
N ILE A 439 8.68 -4.64 8.26
CA ILE A 439 9.80 -5.48 8.64
C ILE A 439 10.98 -5.26 7.70
N VAL A 440 12.18 -5.04 8.25
CA VAL A 440 13.42 -4.90 7.47
C VAL A 440 14.41 -6.02 7.82
N ILE A 441 14.88 -6.73 6.80
CA ILE A 441 15.86 -7.82 6.91
C ILE A 441 17.07 -7.42 6.07
N LYS A 442 18.21 -7.08 6.73
CA LYS A 442 19.37 -6.48 6.05
C LYS A 442 20.71 -6.96 6.59
N ASN A 443 21.79 -6.51 5.93
CA ASN A 443 23.18 -6.66 6.40
C ASN A 443 23.60 -8.12 6.64
N ARG A 444 23.31 -9.01 5.70
CA ARG A 444 23.62 -10.45 5.74
C ARG A 444 22.86 -11.23 6.81
N SER A 445 21.67 -10.78 7.16
CA SER A 445 20.74 -11.65 7.89
C SER A 445 20.41 -12.90 7.09
N SER A 446 20.15 -14.00 7.77
CA SER A 446 19.83 -15.26 7.09
C SER A 446 18.95 -16.16 7.96
N TYR A 447 18.21 -17.05 7.30
CA TYR A 447 17.27 -17.97 7.99
C TYR A 447 16.27 -17.19 8.86
N ILE A 448 15.68 -16.14 8.25
CA ILE A 448 14.60 -15.36 8.84
C ILE A 448 13.30 -15.77 8.16
N ASN A 449 12.29 -16.18 8.94
CA ASN A 449 10.98 -16.53 8.43
C ASN A 449 9.91 -15.64 9.03
N ILE A 450 9.06 -15.09 8.18
CA ILE A 450 7.89 -14.30 8.54
C ILE A 450 6.68 -15.08 8.07
N SER A 451 5.84 -15.54 9.01
CA SER A 451 4.72 -16.41 8.69
C SER A 451 3.43 -15.99 9.38
N ASN A 452 2.30 -16.24 8.70
CA ASN A 452 0.95 -15.96 9.20
C ASN A 452 0.76 -14.53 9.74
N CYS A 453 1.58 -13.58 9.27
CA CYS A 453 1.56 -12.18 9.74
C CYS A 453 0.63 -11.33 8.87
N LYS A 454 0.08 -10.29 9.47
CA LYS A 454 -0.72 -9.28 8.78
C LYS A 454 -0.01 -7.94 8.89
N LEU A 455 0.30 -7.32 7.75
CA LEU A 455 0.96 -6.02 7.67
C LEU A 455 0.08 -5.06 6.87
N HIS A 456 -0.41 -4.01 7.50
CA HIS A 456 -1.29 -3.06 6.81
C HIS A 456 -1.14 -1.63 7.32
N ASP A 457 -1.60 -0.70 6.52
CA ASP A 457 -1.47 0.73 6.80
C ASP A 457 0.00 1.13 7.07
N ILE A 458 0.90 0.49 6.36
CA ILE A 458 2.34 0.71 6.49
C ILE A 458 2.76 1.95 5.71
N GLY A 459 3.67 2.76 6.29
CA GLY A 459 4.17 3.98 5.70
C GLY A 459 4.92 3.79 4.41
N MET A 460 5.80 2.82 4.39
CA MET A 460 6.68 2.52 3.26
C MET A 460 6.44 1.09 2.77
N ASP A 461 7.47 0.26 2.77
CA ASP A 461 7.38 -1.13 2.37
C ASP A 461 6.80 -2.01 3.50
N GLY A 462 5.96 -2.96 3.16
CA GLY A 462 5.51 -3.97 4.12
C GLY A 462 6.70 -4.78 4.66
N ILE A 463 7.48 -5.39 3.75
CA ILE A 463 8.70 -6.15 4.09
C ILE A 463 9.84 -5.74 3.15
N THR A 464 11.00 -5.41 3.70
CA THR A 464 12.23 -5.13 2.95
C THR A 464 13.29 -6.20 3.22
N ILE A 465 13.74 -6.89 2.17
CA ILE A 465 14.81 -7.91 2.23
C ILE A 465 15.99 -7.40 1.40
N LYS A 466 17.09 -7.04 2.05
CA LYS A 466 18.24 -6.41 1.39
C LYS A 466 19.56 -7.03 1.84
N ASN A 467 20.40 -7.45 0.88
CA ASN A 467 21.69 -8.08 1.17
C ASN A 467 21.59 -9.20 2.22
N SER A 468 20.58 -10.03 2.14
CA SER A 468 20.26 -11.11 3.08
C SER A 468 19.85 -12.34 2.30
N THR A 469 19.98 -13.54 2.87
CA THR A 469 19.72 -14.82 2.18
C THR A 469 18.88 -15.74 3.05
N ASP A 470 18.31 -16.77 2.42
CA ASP A 470 17.56 -17.81 3.12
C ASP A 470 16.41 -17.21 3.93
N VAL A 471 15.61 -16.34 3.28
CA VAL A 471 14.46 -15.64 3.88
C VAL A 471 13.16 -16.21 3.35
N GLY A 472 12.28 -16.62 4.27
CA GLY A 472 10.94 -17.08 3.98
C GLY A 472 9.88 -16.03 4.34
N VAL A 473 8.91 -15.81 3.44
CA VAL A 473 7.67 -15.07 3.73
C VAL A 473 6.52 -15.99 3.32
N ASP A 474 5.81 -16.52 4.29
CA ASP A 474 4.74 -17.50 4.03
C ASP A 474 3.44 -17.12 4.73
N SER A 475 2.34 -17.28 4.04
CA SER A 475 1.02 -17.13 4.62
C SER A 475 0.78 -15.74 5.25
N CYS A 476 1.30 -14.68 4.62
CA CYS A 476 1.15 -13.31 5.09
C CYS A 476 0.09 -12.55 4.27
N VAL A 477 -0.61 -11.63 4.93
CA VAL A 477 -1.53 -10.67 4.30
C VAL A 477 -0.90 -9.28 4.36
N ILE A 478 -0.63 -8.66 3.21
CA ILE A 478 0.05 -7.37 3.12
C ILE A 478 -0.79 -6.43 2.26
N TYR A 479 -1.29 -5.34 2.86
CA TYR A 479 -2.11 -4.39 2.11
C TYR A 479 -1.99 -2.96 2.60
N ASN A 480 -2.50 -2.02 1.80
CA ASN A 480 -2.51 -0.59 2.08
C ASN A 480 -1.14 -0.05 2.50
N THR A 481 -0.10 -0.44 1.74
CA THR A 481 1.26 0.07 1.96
C THR A 481 1.47 1.37 1.19
N GLY A 482 2.18 2.33 1.78
CA GLY A 482 2.47 3.62 1.16
C GLY A 482 3.34 3.46 -0.09
N TYR A 483 4.25 2.49 -0.07
CA TYR A 483 5.19 2.27 -1.16
C TYR A 483 5.02 0.87 -1.74
N ARG A 484 5.72 -0.17 -1.30
CA ARG A 484 5.65 -1.54 -1.85
C ARG A 484 5.11 -2.53 -0.82
N GLY A 485 4.53 -3.62 -1.31
CA GLY A 485 4.24 -4.75 -0.45
C GLY A 485 5.53 -5.39 0.05
N ILE A 486 6.40 -5.87 -0.86
CA ILE A 486 7.70 -6.48 -0.52
C ILE A 486 8.80 -5.95 -1.45
N TYR A 487 9.94 -5.61 -0.87
CA TYR A 487 11.19 -5.30 -1.59
C TYR A 487 12.20 -6.43 -1.42
N VAL A 488 12.82 -6.87 -2.51
CA VAL A 488 13.84 -7.92 -2.51
C VAL A 488 15.08 -7.48 -3.27
N GLU A 489 16.22 -7.52 -2.61
CA GLU A 489 17.57 -7.40 -3.19
C GLU A 489 18.45 -8.47 -2.57
N SER A 490 18.50 -9.66 -3.18
CA SER A 490 19.11 -10.86 -2.58
C SER A 490 19.73 -11.76 -3.63
N GLY A 491 20.80 -12.44 -3.25
CA GLY A 491 21.63 -13.25 -4.14
C GLY A 491 22.71 -12.43 -4.82
N ASP A 492 23.61 -13.13 -5.49
CA ASP A 492 24.79 -12.54 -6.11
C ASP A 492 24.80 -12.84 -7.62
N ARG A 493 24.59 -11.80 -8.42
CA ARG A 493 24.58 -11.90 -9.88
C ARG A 493 25.97 -12.21 -10.46
N ASP A 494 27.04 -11.81 -9.79
CA ASP A 494 28.41 -12.03 -10.27
C ASP A 494 28.76 -13.51 -10.26
N THR A 495 28.35 -14.20 -9.23
CA THR A 495 28.57 -15.64 -9.06
C THR A 495 27.36 -16.49 -9.43
N GLN A 496 26.23 -15.87 -9.78
CA GLN A 496 24.93 -16.52 -9.99
C GLN A 496 24.45 -17.35 -8.78
N LYS A 497 24.85 -16.93 -7.58
CA LYS A 497 24.44 -17.57 -6.34
C LYS A 497 23.05 -17.09 -5.92
N SER A 498 22.12 -18.04 -5.78
CA SER A 498 20.77 -17.73 -5.28
C SER A 498 20.80 -17.10 -3.89
N GLY A 499 19.91 -16.13 -3.66
CA GLY A 499 19.64 -15.61 -2.33
C GLY A 499 18.68 -16.46 -1.51
N ASN A 500 18.04 -17.47 -2.13
CA ASN A 500 17.06 -18.35 -1.50
C ASN A 500 15.92 -17.59 -0.79
N VAL A 501 15.43 -16.52 -1.40
CA VAL A 501 14.22 -15.84 -0.92
C VAL A 501 13.00 -16.54 -1.49
N VAL A 502 12.08 -16.92 -0.61
CA VAL A 502 10.86 -17.65 -0.98
C VAL A 502 9.65 -16.91 -0.42
N ILE A 503 8.72 -16.51 -1.30
CA ILE A 503 7.49 -15.81 -0.94
C ILE A 503 6.32 -16.67 -1.39
N THR A 504 5.57 -17.21 -0.44
CA THR A 504 4.53 -18.20 -0.72
C THR A 504 3.25 -17.96 0.08
N ASN A 505 2.12 -18.38 -0.51
CA ASN A 505 0.80 -18.33 0.12
C ASN A 505 0.41 -16.95 0.67
N CYS A 506 0.95 -15.87 0.14
CA CYS A 506 0.67 -14.52 0.60
C CYS A 506 -0.44 -13.88 -0.25
N HIS A 507 -1.26 -13.05 0.40
CA HIS A 507 -2.14 -12.10 -0.27
C HIS A 507 -1.52 -10.71 -0.19
N ILE A 508 -1.23 -10.12 -1.35
CA ILE A 508 -0.66 -8.78 -1.45
C ILE A 508 -1.62 -7.92 -2.26
N SER A 509 -2.13 -6.84 -1.64
CA SER A 509 -3.11 -5.96 -2.27
C SER A 509 -2.88 -4.49 -1.90
N ASP A 510 -3.47 -3.57 -2.65
CA ASP A 510 -3.46 -2.13 -2.35
C ASP A 510 -2.08 -1.54 -2.02
N ALA A 511 -1.02 -2.06 -2.61
CA ALA A 511 0.29 -1.42 -2.53
C ALA A 511 0.34 -0.16 -3.41
N SER A 512 1.29 0.73 -3.19
CA SER A 512 1.46 1.99 -3.95
C SER A 512 0.44 3.09 -3.60
N ARG A 513 -0.02 3.14 -2.35
CA ARG A 513 -1.01 4.14 -1.95
C ARG A 513 -0.50 5.57 -2.17
N ASP A 514 0.74 5.87 -1.79
CA ASP A 514 1.28 7.23 -1.75
C ASP A 514 2.18 7.58 -2.95
N SER A 515 2.55 6.60 -3.75
CA SER A 515 3.37 6.79 -4.95
C SER A 515 2.90 5.93 -6.12
N GLY A 516 3.08 6.42 -7.32
CA GLY A 516 2.71 5.73 -8.55
C GLY A 516 3.85 5.59 -9.55
N SER A 517 5.11 5.64 -9.11
CA SER A 517 6.22 5.34 -10.01
C SER A 517 6.23 3.84 -10.37
N ASN A 518 6.78 3.51 -11.51
CA ASN A 518 6.86 2.11 -11.96
C ASN A 518 7.74 1.19 -11.09
N SER A 519 8.35 1.73 -10.02
CA SER A 519 9.09 0.96 -8.98
C SER A 519 8.29 0.72 -7.72
N VAL A 520 7.03 1.19 -7.68
CA VAL A 520 6.15 1.09 -6.54
C VAL A 520 5.07 0.08 -6.90
N VAL A 521 5.21 -1.12 -6.40
CA VAL A 521 4.50 -2.32 -6.86
C VAL A 521 4.24 -3.27 -5.69
N GLY A 522 3.47 -4.33 -5.91
CA GLY A 522 3.27 -5.37 -4.90
C GLY A 522 4.59 -5.99 -4.45
N ILE A 523 5.37 -6.57 -5.37
CA ILE A 523 6.74 -7.06 -5.09
C ILE A 523 7.71 -6.43 -6.07
N LEU A 524 8.77 -5.78 -5.54
CA LEU A 524 9.91 -5.35 -6.33
C LEU A 524 11.12 -6.24 -6.07
N ILE A 525 11.56 -7.02 -7.07
CA ILE A 525 12.88 -7.64 -7.07
C ILE A 525 13.84 -6.67 -7.77
N SER A 526 14.67 -5.97 -6.99
CA SER A 526 15.58 -4.93 -7.48
C SER A 526 16.90 -5.49 -8.06
N GLY A 527 16.93 -6.77 -8.35
CA GLY A 527 18.12 -7.48 -8.82
C GLY A 527 18.32 -8.77 -8.03
N GLY A 528 19.52 -9.33 -8.06
CA GLY A 528 19.83 -10.59 -7.37
C GLY A 528 19.53 -11.83 -8.19
N VAL A 529 19.42 -12.97 -7.53
CA VAL A 529 19.30 -14.29 -8.17
C VAL A 529 18.38 -15.23 -7.39
N GLY A 530 17.51 -15.93 -8.11
CA GLY A 530 16.84 -17.13 -7.61
C GLY A 530 15.72 -16.89 -6.60
N THR A 531 15.06 -15.73 -6.63
CA THR A 531 13.85 -15.51 -5.82
C THR A 531 12.69 -16.36 -6.34
N VAL A 532 11.96 -17.00 -5.43
CA VAL A 532 10.76 -17.80 -5.73
C VAL A 532 9.52 -17.08 -5.22
N ILE A 533 8.55 -16.87 -6.10
CA ILE A 533 7.23 -16.29 -5.79
C ILE A 533 6.19 -17.31 -6.25
N GLU A 534 5.64 -18.09 -5.32
CA GLU A 534 4.75 -19.19 -5.66
C GLU A 534 3.50 -19.21 -4.80
N ASN A 535 2.36 -19.54 -5.42
CA ASN A 535 1.06 -19.68 -4.72
C ASN A 535 0.58 -18.41 -3.98
N ASN A 536 0.85 -17.23 -4.52
CA ASN A 536 0.35 -16.00 -3.96
C ASN A 536 -0.88 -15.49 -4.73
N VAL A 537 -1.63 -14.60 -4.10
CA VAL A 537 -2.68 -13.80 -4.72
C VAL A 537 -2.25 -12.34 -4.72
N PHE A 538 -2.34 -11.71 -5.88
CA PHE A 538 -2.12 -10.28 -6.09
C PHE A 538 -3.40 -9.64 -6.58
N SER A 539 -3.92 -8.68 -5.85
CA SER A 539 -5.17 -8.01 -6.22
C SER A 539 -5.13 -6.50 -5.95
N ASN A 540 -6.03 -5.78 -6.57
CA ASN A 540 -6.23 -4.34 -6.33
C ASN A 540 -4.94 -3.50 -6.42
N MET A 541 -4.07 -3.84 -7.38
CA MET A 541 -2.83 -3.10 -7.60
C MET A 541 -3.05 -1.93 -8.54
N ARG A 542 -2.86 -0.70 -8.07
CA ARG A 542 -2.91 0.51 -8.93
C ARG A 542 -1.91 0.45 -10.06
N ASN A 543 -0.73 -0.14 -9.80
CA ASN A 543 0.35 -0.39 -10.73
C ASN A 543 0.59 -1.90 -10.88
N SER A 544 1.78 -2.33 -11.28
CA SER A 544 2.14 -3.74 -11.41
C SER A 544 2.09 -4.47 -10.06
N ALA A 545 1.72 -5.74 -10.10
CA ALA A 545 1.82 -6.62 -8.93
C ALA A 545 3.28 -7.01 -8.66
N ILE A 546 4.02 -7.36 -9.71
CA ILE A 546 5.44 -7.71 -9.61
C ILE A 546 6.25 -6.92 -10.64
N ARG A 547 7.34 -6.32 -10.17
CA ARG A 547 8.42 -5.86 -11.04
C ARG A 547 9.69 -6.60 -10.66
N TYR A 548 10.40 -7.14 -11.64
CA TYR A 548 11.63 -7.86 -11.37
C TYR A 548 12.80 -7.39 -12.23
N GLY A 549 13.98 -7.53 -11.64
CA GLY A 549 15.29 -7.49 -12.28
C GLY A 549 16.17 -8.57 -11.68
N GLY A 550 17.27 -8.93 -12.33
CA GLY A 550 18.16 -10.01 -11.91
C GLY A 550 17.98 -11.28 -12.71
N ASN A 551 18.33 -12.44 -12.13
CA ASN A 551 18.45 -13.68 -12.87
C ASN A 551 17.77 -14.87 -12.18
N GLY A 552 17.20 -15.78 -12.97
CA GLY A 552 16.80 -17.09 -12.50
C GLY A 552 15.68 -17.11 -11.47
N HIS A 553 14.77 -16.15 -11.50
CA HIS A 553 13.61 -16.11 -10.62
C HIS A 553 12.54 -17.09 -11.08
N LEU A 554 11.76 -17.60 -10.15
CA LEU A 554 10.57 -18.41 -10.44
C LEU A 554 9.32 -17.68 -9.95
N ILE A 555 8.40 -17.41 -10.87
CA ILE A 555 7.08 -16.82 -10.57
C ILE A 555 6.05 -17.84 -11.03
N SER A 556 5.48 -18.62 -10.10
CA SER A 556 4.65 -19.75 -10.47
C SER A 556 3.41 -19.91 -9.62
N LYS A 557 2.33 -20.40 -10.23
CA LYS A 557 1.06 -20.72 -9.59
C LYS A 557 0.46 -19.56 -8.78
N ASN A 558 0.71 -18.34 -9.20
CA ASN A 558 0.09 -17.16 -8.59
C ASN A 558 -1.20 -16.79 -9.35
N GLU A 559 -2.11 -16.17 -8.63
CA GLU A 559 -3.31 -15.54 -9.17
C GLU A 559 -3.11 -14.02 -9.19
N PHE A 560 -3.40 -13.39 -10.33
CA PHE A 560 -3.31 -11.94 -10.52
C PHE A 560 -4.63 -11.42 -11.04
N TYR A 561 -5.26 -10.49 -10.33
CA TYR A 561 -6.46 -9.84 -10.82
C TYR A 561 -6.57 -8.39 -10.33
N ASN A 562 -7.31 -7.59 -11.06
CA ASN A 562 -7.45 -6.16 -10.80
C ASN A 562 -6.09 -5.46 -10.56
N CYS A 563 -5.09 -5.82 -11.40
CA CYS A 563 -3.75 -5.24 -11.35
C CYS A 563 -3.58 -4.21 -12.49
N ALA A 564 -2.73 -3.21 -12.29
CA ALA A 564 -2.49 -2.10 -13.21
C ALA A 564 -3.79 -1.34 -13.59
N TYR A 565 -4.74 -1.24 -12.65
CA TYR A 565 -6.06 -0.68 -12.93
C TYR A 565 -6.07 0.86 -13.01
N GLU A 566 -5.07 1.54 -12.48
CA GLU A 566 -4.94 3.01 -12.52
C GLU A 566 -3.82 3.50 -13.46
N THR A 567 -2.95 2.61 -13.90
CA THR A 567 -1.76 2.96 -14.69
C THR A 567 -1.87 2.50 -16.13
N THR A 568 -1.06 3.09 -16.98
CA THR A 568 -0.89 2.69 -18.39
C THR A 568 0.57 2.31 -18.63
N ASP A 569 0.88 1.72 -19.78
CA ASP A 569 2.24 1.27 -20.13
C ASP A 569 2.88 0.37 -19.07
N ALA A 570 2.11 -0.60 -18.59
CA ALA A 570 2.43 -1.49 -17.49
C ALA A 570 2.02 -2.94 -17.78
N GLY A 571 2.26 -3.83 -16.83
CA GLY A 571 1.74 -5.19 -16.80
C GLY A 571 1.49 -5.62 -15.36
N ALA A 572 0.67 -6.64 -15.14
CA ALA A 572 0.59 -7.24 -13.82
C ALA A 572 1.98 -7.72 -13.37
N ILE A 573 2.77 -8.24 -14.30
CA ILE A 573 4.22 -8.44 -14.13
C ILE A 573 4.97 -7.57 -15.12
N TYR A 574 5.94 -6.81 -14.64
CA TYR A 574 6.77 -5.92 -15.45
C TYR A 574 8.26 -6.22 -15.27
N ALA A 575 9.00 -6.23 -16.39
CA ALA A 575 10.46 -6.20 -16.39
C ALA A 575 10.95 -5.46 -17.65
N GLY A 576 12.11 -4.82 -17.56
CA GLY A 576 12.58 -4.07 -18.72
C GLY A 576 14.06 -3.69 -18.67
N ARG A 577 14.57 -3.27 -19.85
CA ARG A 577 15.86 -2.60 -20.00
C ARG A 577 17.07 -3.43 -19.67
N SER A 578 17.03 -4.72 -19.99
CA SER A 578 18.21 -5.57 -19.76
C SER A 578 18.32 -6.71 -20.77
N TRP A 579 19.49 -6.83 -21.36
CA TRP A 579 19.87 -7.95 -22.17
C TRP A 579 20.59 -9.07 -21.38
N SER A 580 20.84 -8.88 -20.08
CA SER A 580 21.60 -9.82 -19.25
C SER A 580 20.80 -10.44 -18.10
N GLN A 581 19.54 -10.07 -17.94
CA GLN A 581 18.68 -10.60 -16.88
C GLN A 581 17.92 -11.84 -17.36
N TYR A 582 18.67 -12.91 -17.56
CA TYR A 582 18.18 -14.18 -18.10
C TYR A 582 17.65 -15.13 -17.03
N GLY A 583 16.85 -16.08 -17.48
CA GLY A 583 16.51 -17.28 -16.72
C GLY A 583 15.28 -17.18 -15.84
N THR A 584 14.60 -16.04 -15.80
CA THR A 584 13.34 -15.93 -15.07
C THR A 584 12.24 -16.71 -15.78
N VAL A 585 11.52 -17.55 -15.01
CA VAL A 585 10.43 -18.38 -15.49
C VAL A 585 9.13 -17.93 -14.83
N ILE A 586 8.16 -17.53 -15.66
CA ILE A 586 6.79 -17.20 -15.27
C ILE A 586 5.90 -18.34 -15.77
N GLN A 587 5.40 -19.19 -14.85
CA GLN A 587 4.70 -20.41 -15.28
C GLN A 587 3.49 -20.75 -14.42
N ASN A 588 2.49 -21.36 -15.09
CA ASN A 588 1.29 -21.89 -14.44
C ASN A 588 0.55 -20.85 -13.57
N ASN A 589 0.60 -19.57 -13.93
CA ASN A 589 -0.13 -18.53 -13.25
C ASN A 589 -1.49 -18.31 -13.93
N TYR A 590 -2.41 -17.74 -13.19
CA TYR A 590 -3.70 -17.27 -13.68
C TYR A 590 -3.79 -15.75 -13.60
N PHE A 591 -4.00 -15.11 -14.75
CA PHE A 591 -4.18 -13.68 -14.89
C PHE A 591 -5.60 -13.39 -15.37
N HIS A 592 -6.31 -12.50 -14.67
CA HIS A 592 -7.63 -12.07 -15.12
C HIS A 592 -7.93 -10.64 -14.67
N ASP A 593 -8.82 -9.96 -15.38
CA ASP A 593 -9.27 -8.61 -15.06
C ASP A 593 -8.09 -7.59 -14.85
N ILE A 594 -7.11 -7.59 -15.76
CA ILE A 594 -5.93 -6.73 -15.70
C ILE A 594 -6.17 -5.44 -16.48
N GLY A 595 -5.82 -4.28 -15.88
CA GLY A 595 -6.01 -2.95 -16.45
C GLY A 595 -7.42 -2.40 -16.24
N ASP A 596 -7.66 -1.16 -16.67
CA ASP A 596 -8.97 -0.51 -16.66
C ASP A 596 -9.41 -0.17 -18.09
N PRO A 597 -10.55 -0.71 -18.57
CA PRO A 597 -11.04 -0.46 -19.92
C PRO A 597 -11.47 0.99 -20.17
N THR A 598 -11.71 1.77 -19.14
CA THR A 598 -12.12 3.17 -19.24
C THR A 598 -10.96 4.12 -19.55
N LEU A 599 -9.71 3.68 -19.31
CA LEU A 599 -8.54 4.46 -19.66
C LEU A 599 -8.30 4.45 -21.17
N ASP A 600 -8.15 5.63 -21.76
CA ASP A 600 -8.02 5.80 -23.21
C ASP A 600 -6.67 5.36 -23.79
N TYR A 601 -5.81 4.75 -23.00
CA TYR A 601 -4.46 4.38 -23.42
C TYR A 601 -4.33 2.86 -23.58
N VAL A 602 -3.90 2.42 -24.75
CA VAL A 602 -3.54 1.02 -25.03
C VAL A 602 -2.15 0.78 -24.47
N GLY A 603 -1.94 -0.24 -23.67
CA GLY A 603 -0.58 -0.53 -23.22
C GLY A 603 -0.45 -1.30 -21.93
N VAL A 604 -1.52 -1.94 -21.47
CA VAL A 604 -1.45 -2.84 -20.31
C VAL A 604 -1.44 -4.28 -20.78
N GLY A 605 -0.59 -5.10 -20.16
CA GLY A 605 -0.52 -6.56 -20.40
C GLY A 605 -0.62 -7.36 -19.11
N ALA A 606 -0.92 -8.65 -19.21
CA ALA A 606 -0.68 -9.52 -18.06
C ALA A 606 0.82 -9.55 -17.72
N VAL A 607 1.68 -9.63 -18.74
CA VAL A 607 3.12 -9.46 -18.60
C VAL A 607 3.62 -8.43 -19.60
N PHE A 608 4.53 -7.57 -19.19
CA PHE A 608 5.22 -6.63 -20.06
C PHE A 608 6.75 -6.75 -19.91
N TRP A 609 7.39 -7.34 -20.91
CA TRP A 609 8.85 -7.32 -21.09
C TRP A 609 9.21 -6.13 -21.96
N ASP A 610 9.53 -5.04 -21.31
CA ASP A 610 9.76 -3.75 -21.91
C ASP A 610 11.21 -3.54 -22.32
N ASP A 611 11.47 -2.59 -23.21
CA ASP A 611 12.78 -2.04 -23.56
C ASP A 611 13.88 -3.13 -23.70
N ASN A 612 13.68 -4.07 -24.64
CA ASN A 612 14.66 -5.12 -24.95
C ASN A 612 14.97 -6.12 -23.84
N HIS A 613 14.08 -6.31 -22.88
CA HIS A 613 14.24 -7.34 -21.85
C HIS A 613 14.35 -8.73 -22.46
N SER A 614 15.32 -9.53 -22.02
CA SER A 614 15.75 -10.73 -22.74
C SER A 614 15.91 -11.97 -21.87
N GLY A 615 15.80 -13.17 -22.50
CA GLY A 615 16.18 -14.46 -21.91
C GLY A 615 15.20 -15.00 -20.88
N ASN A 616 13.93 -14.67 -20.95
CA ASN A 616 12.92 -15.08 -19.98
C ASN A 616 11.85 -15.99 -20.60
N SER A 617 11.14 -16.72 -19.74
CA SER A 617 10.15 -17.71 -20.20
C SER A 617 8.76 -17.43 -19.60
N PHE A 618 7.73 -17.51 -20.44
CA PHE A 618 6.32 -17.45 -20.08
C PHE A 618 5.63 -18.73 -20.53
N ILE A 619 5.35 -19.65 -19.60
CA ILE A 619 5.03 -21.05 -19.94
C ILE A 619 3.78 -21.51 -19.19
N GLY A 620 2.81 -22.09 -19.92
CA GLY A 620 1.68 -22.78 -19.30
C GLY A 620 0.77 -21.88 -18.46
N ASN A 621 0.71 -20.60 -18.78
CA ASN A 621 -0.17 -19.66 -18.05
C ASN A 621 -1.55 -19.58 -18.68
N ILE A 622 -2.56 -19.26 -17.88
CA ILE A 622 -3.89 -18.92 -18.33
C ILE A 622 -4.05 -17.39 -18.19
N VAL A 623 -4.42 -16.72 -19.27
CA VAL A 623 -4.56 -15.27 -19.35
C VAL A 623 -5.94 -14.92 -19.86
N ASN A 624 -6.81 -14.44 -19.00
CA ASN A 624 -8.13 -13.91 -19.34
C ASN A 624 -8.18 -12.42 -19.06
N MET A 625 -8.00 -11.59 -20.08
CA MET A 625 -7.98 -10.14 -19.87
C MET A 625 -9.36 -9.55 -19.61
N ASN A 626 -10.42 -10.31 -19.95
CA ASN A 626 -11.81 -9.88 -19.86
C ASN A 626 -12.12 -8.55 -20.59
N GLN A 627 -11.23 -8.12 -21.49
CA GLN A 627 -11.25 -6.82 -22.14
C GLN A 627 -10.73 -6.90 -23.57
N LYS A 628 -11.63 -6.92 -24.55
CA LYS A 628 -11.26 -7.01 -25.97
C LYS A 628 -10.59 -5.79 -26.58
N THR A 629 -10.63 -4.63 -25.96
CA THR A 629 -10.41 -3.39 -26.72
C THR A 629 -9.07 -2.70 -26.46
N LYS A 630 -8.34 -3.00 -25.38
CA LYS A 630 -7.19 -2.19 -24.99
C LYS A 630 -6.01 -2.93 -24.34
N THR A 631 -6.11 -4.25 -24.13
CA THR A 631 -5.11 -4.99 -23.36
C THR A 631 -4.48 -6.12 -24.18
N SER A 632 -3.25 -6.47 -23.83
CA SER A 632 -2.52 -7.60 -24.40
C SER A 632 -2.29 -8.70 -23.35
N GLY A 633 -2.32 -9.97 -23.76
CA GLY A 633 -1.93 -11.06 -22.89
C GLY A 633 -0.48 -10.91 -22.44
N ILE A 634 0.44 -10.83 -23.38
CA ILE A 634 1.84 -10.46 -23.11
C ILE A 634 2.32 -9.41 -24.12
N ARG A 635 3.07 -8.42 -23.62
CA ARG A 635 3.80 -7.43 -24.46
C ARG A 635 5.29 -7.73 -24.41
N VAL A 636 5.94 -7.70 -25.59
CA VAL A 636 7.38 -7.87 -25.74
C VAL A 636 7.96 -6.68 -26.47
N GLY A 637 8.57 -5.76 -25.75
CA GLY A 637 9.18 -4.52 -26.25
C GLY A 637 10.56 -4.73 -26.90
N GLY A 638 10.69 -5.67 -27.83
CA GLY A 638 11.98 -6.06 -28.41
C GLY A 638 12.63 -7.21 -27.65
N GLY A 639 13.93 -7.14 -27.38
CA GLY A 639 14.67 -8.19 -26.70
C GLY A 639 14.91 -9.45 -27.54
N ARG A 640 15.54 -10.43 -26.94
CA ARG A 640 15.89 -11.70 -27.60
C ARG A 640 15.84 -12.87 -26.61
N ASP A 641 15.79 -14.08 -27.17
CA ASP A 641 15.83 -15.35 -26.43
C ASP A 641 14.68 -15.52 -25.41
N ASN A 642 13.60 -14.74 -25.56
CA ASN A 642 12.41 -14.94 -24.78
C ASN A 642 11.57 -16.08 -25.34
N LEU A 643 11.02 -16.90 -24.42
CA LEU A 643 10.17 -18.05 -24.75
C LEU A 643 8.74 -17.83 -24.26
N VAL A 644 7.76 -17.86 -25.15
CA VAL A 644 6.33 -17.86 -24.82
C VAL A 644 5.74 -19.17 -25.32
N LYS A 645 5.42 -20.11 -24.42
CA LYS A 645 5.09 -21.50 -24.80
C LYS A 645 3.91 -22.05 -24.00
N GLY A 646 2.99 -22.70 -24.70
CA GLY A 646 1.94 -23.48 -24.05
C GLY A 646 0.92 -22.65 -23.23
N ASN A 647 0.76 -21.37 -23.55
CA ASN A 647 -0.15 -20.49 -22.82
C ASN A 647 -1.53 -20.45 -23.48
N ILE A 648 -2.52 -20.13 -22.69
CA ILE A 648 -3.91 -19.93 -23.10
C ILE A 648 -4.27 -18.45 -22.93
N PHE A 649 -4.57 -17.76 -24.04
CA PHE A 649 -4.96 -16.36 -24.06
C PHE A 649 -6.41 -16.23 -24.48
N VAL A 650 -7.23 -15.60 -23.66
CA VAL A 650 -8.66 -15.38 -23.94
C VAL A 650 -9.06 -13.94 -23.64
N ASN A 651 -10.03 -13.44 -24.40
CA ASN A 651 -10.71 -12.15 -24.16
C ASN A 651 -9.74 -10.94 -24.08
N SER A 652 -8.75 -10.88 -24.94
CA SER A 652 -7.81 -9.76 -25.04
C SER A 652 -7.84 -9.11 -26.42
N LEU A 653 -7.31 -7.89 -26.54
CA LEU A 653 -7.10 -7.30 -27.88
C LEU A 653 -6.07 -8.14 -28.63
N TYR A 654 -4.88 -8.36 -28.03
CA TYR A 654 -3.87 -9.26 -28.56
C TYR A 654 -3.51 -10.31 -27.51
N GLY A 655 -3.40 -11.58 -27.91
CA GLY A 655 -2.82 -12.61 -27.04
C GLY A 655 -1.34 -12.30 -26.76
N ILE A 656 -0.61 -12.00 -27.82
CA ILE A 656 0.81 -11.61 -27.75
C ILE A 656 1.01 -10.37 -28.64
N SER A 657 1.69 -9.35 -28.12
CA SER A 657 2.13 -8.19 -28.90
C SER A 657 3.65 -8.04 -28.85
N GLY A 658 4.26 -7.70 -29.97
CA GLY A 658 5.71 -7.51 -30.08
C GLY A 658 6.09 -6.20 -30.76
N GLU A 659 7.12 -5.55 -30.26
CA GLU A 659 7.60 -4.27 -30.74
C GLU A 659 9.03 -4.37 -31.32
N ASP A 660 9.36 -3.49 -32.27
CA ASP A 660 10.68 -3.48 -32.96
C ASP A 660 11.70 -2.55 -32.26
N ARG A 661 11.67 -2.43 -30.93
CA ARG A 661 12.45 -1.39 -30.23
C ARG A 661 13.95 -1.44 -30.50
N SER A 662 14.54 -2.60 -30.72
CA SER A 662 15.96 -2.73 -31.03
C SER A 662 16.31 -2.67 -32.53
N ALA A 663 15.34 -2.43 -33.42
CA ALA A 663 15.57 -2.43 -34.85
C ALA A 663 16.50 -1.31 -35.37
N ASN A 664 16.58 -0.23 -34.63
CA ASN A 664 17.32 0.97 -35.01
C ASN A 664 18.55 1.21 -34.12
N VAL A 665 19.00 0.21 -33.38
CA VAL A 665 20.25 0.32 -32.63
C VAL A 665 21.41 0.29 -33.62
N THR A 666 21.98 1.47 -33.91
CA THR A 666 23.16 1.65 -34.78
C THR A 666 24.41 1.76 -33.93
N ASP A 667 25.59 1.65 -34.55
CA ASP A 667 26.87 1.90 -33.87
C ASP A 667 26.91 3.33 -33.28
N GLU A 668 26.35 4.29 -33.98
CA GLU A 668 26.23 5.69 -33.55
C GLU A 668 25.34 5.85 -32.34
N PHE A 669 24.29 5.03 -32.19
CA PHE A 669 23.43 4.98 -31.04
C PHE A 669 24.15 4.32 -29.83
N VAL A 670 25.00 3.33 -30.09
CA VAL A 670 25.84 2.66 -29.08
C VAL A 670 26.98 3.57 -28.61
N GLU A 671 27.50 4.41 -29.49
CA GLU A 671 28.66 5.29 -29.24
C GLU A 671 28.25 6.71 -28.84
N SER A 672 27.01 7.13 -29.15
CA SER A 672 26.52 8.45 -28.78
C SER A 672 26.21 8.53 -27.31
N ASP A 673 26.97 9.35 -26.72
CA ASP A 673 26.89 10.09 -25.48
C ASP A 673 26.02 9.55 -24.31
N ALA A 674 26.68 9.48 -23.17
CA ALA A 674 26.20 9.12 -21.86
C ALA A 674 24.96 9.89 -21.34
N SER A 675 24.46 10.85 -22.10
CA SER A 675 23.22 11.58 -21.79
C SER A 675 21.93 10.84 -22.18
N ASN A 676 22.03 9.78 -22.97
CA ASN A 676 20.87 8.99 -23.33
C ASN A 676 20.67 7.84 -22.35
N TRP A 677 19.69 8.00 -21.49
CA TRP A 677 19.23 7.05 -20.49
C TRP A 677 19.09 5.61 -20.99
N PHE A 678 18.66 5.41 -22.23
CA PHE A 678 18.54 4.11 -22.87
C PHE A 678 19.90 3.41 -23.04
N ASN A 679 20.95 4.16 -23.38
CA ASN A 679 22.29 3.64 -23.49
C ASN A 679 22.90 3.24 -22.13
N GLN A 680 22.63 3.97 -21.07
CA GLN A 680 23.20 3.67 -19.77
C GLN A 680 22.71 2.35 -19.19
N THR A 681 21.44 2.01 -19.35
CA THR A 681 20.87 0.82 -18.71
C THR A 681 21.07 -0.48 -19.49
N LEU A 682 21.08 -0.41 -20.81
CA LEU A 682 21.21 -1.59 -21.68
C LEU A 682 22.65 -1.91 -22.05
N PHE A 683 23.43 -0.91 -22.39
CA PHE A 683 24.79 -1.10 -22.87
C PHE A 683 25.84 -1.19 -21.77
N MET A 684 25.65 -0.54 -20.63
CA MET A 684 26.60 -0.66 -19.53
C MET A 684 26.72 -2.10 -19.02
N SER A 685 25.66 -2.89 -19.10
CA SER A 685 25.73 -4.32 -18.76
C SER A 685 26.65 -5.15 -19.67
N PHE A 686 26.91 -4.70 -20.91
CA PHE A 686 27.70 -5.44 -21.88
C PHE A 686 28.98 -4.72 -22.30
N LYS A 687 28.95 -3.40 -22.48
CA LYS A 687 30.10 -2.62 -22.94
C LYS A 687 31.16 -2.47 -21.86
N ASP A 688 30.75 -2.30 -20.62
CA ASP A 688 31.70 -2.15 -19.50
C ASP A 688 32.27 -3.47 -19.04
N ALA A 689 31.66 -4.60 -19.36
CA ALA A 689 32.32 -5.90 -19.25
C ALA A 689 33.58 -6.01 -20.13
N ALA A 690 33.73 -5.15 -21.15
CA ALA A 690 34.93 -5.00 -21.94
C ALA A 690 35.90 -3.90 -21.44
N ASN A 691 35.50 -3.07 -20.46
CA ASN A 691 36.25 -1.92 -19.96
C ASN A 691 36.20 -1.86 -18.41
N ILE A 692 36.67 -2.91 -17.77
CA ILE A 692 36.55 -3.26 -16.34
C ILE A 692 37.17 -2.25 -15.39
N GLU A 693 38.16 -1.48 -15.83
CA GLU A 693 38.89 -0.55 -14.95
C GLU A 693 38.09 0.69 -14.55
N ALA A 694 36.99 0.98 -15.23
CA ALA A 694 36.22 2.21 -15.03
C ALA A 694 35.04 2.10 -14.09
N HIS A 695 34.51 0.90 -13.79
CA HIS A 695 33.27 0.73 -13.03
C HIS A 695 33.29 -0.43 -12.02
N PRO A 696 33.55 -0.15 -10.75
CA PRO A 696 33.72 -1.17 -9.68
C PRO A 696 32.42 -1.95 -9.34
N TYR A 697 31.29 -1.62 -9.93
CA TYR A 697 30.00 -2.26 -9.65
C TYR A 697 29.56 -3.29 -10.68
N TYR A 698 30.38 -3.53 -11.70
CA TYR A 698 30.06 -4.47 -12.76
C TYR A 698 30.84 -5.79 -12.62
N ILE A 699 30.12 -6.86 -12.86
CA ILE A 699 30.59 -8.24 -12.98
C ILE A 699 31.88 -8.26 -13.75
N THR A 700 32.97 -8.76 -13.18
CA THR A 700 34.19 -8.99 -13.94
C THR A 700 33.86 -9.91 -15.12
N ALA A 701 34.29 -9.54 -16.32
CA ALA A 701 33.92 -10.28 -17.54
C ALA A 701 34.31 -11.78 -17.46
N GLU A 702 35.27 -12.14 -16.64
CA GLU A 702 35.71 -13.51 -16.44
C GLU A 702 34.75 -14.31 -15.53
N ASN A 703 34.39 -13.78 -14.37
CA ASN A 703 33.47 -14.46 -13.46
C ASN A 703 32.05 -14.55 -14.07
N TRP A 704 31.64 -13.51 -14.76
CA TRP A 704 30.35 -13.49 -15.45
C TRP A 704 30.32 -14.49 -16.60
N LYS A 705 31.37 -14.59 -17.40
CA LYS A 705 31.46 -15.56 -18.49
C LYS A 705 31.33 -17.02 -18.05
N GLU A 706 31.99 -17.42 -16.98
CA GLU A 706 31.93 -18.80 -16.50
C GLU A 706 30.59 -19.12 -15.83
N SER A 707 30.08 -18.26 -15.02
CA SER A 707 28.75 -18.46 -14.38
C SER A 707 27.63 -18.49 -15.38
N TYR A 708 27.58 -17.55 -16.31
CA TYR A 708 26.56 -17.49 -17.34
C TYR A 708 26.71 -18.58 -18.39
N LYS A 709 27.93 -18.90 -18.80
CA LYS A 709 28.20 -19.95 -19.78
C LYS A 709 27.73 -21.33 -19.30
N SER A 710 27.81 -21.56 -17.99
CA SER A 710 27.33 -22.80 -17.38
C SER A 710 25.80 -22.88 -17.37
N LEU A 711 25.14 -21.79 -17.05
CA LEU A 711 23.68 -21.72 -16.89
C LEU A 711 22.94 -21.35 -18.17
N TYR A 712 23.55 -20.52 -18.99
CA TYR A 712 22.97 -19.99 -20.23
C TYR A 712 23.98 -20.04 -21.36
N PRO A 713 24.25 -21.23 -21.93
CA PRO A 713 25.30 -21.41 -22.93
C PRO A 713 25.12 -20.49 -24.15
N ASP A 714 23.91 -20.17 -24.52
CA ASP A 714 23.62 -19.31 -25.67
C ASP A 714 23.88 -17.84 -25.43
N ILE A 715 23.98 -17.38 -24.16
CA ILE A 715 24.22 -15.96 -23.85
C ILE A 715 25.58 -15.48 -24.32
N MET A 716 26.57 -16.34 -24.37
CA MET A 716 27.89 -16.00 -24.90
C MET A 716 27.90 -15.76 -26.39
N VAL A 717 27.06 -16.48 -27.14
CA VAL A 717 26.82 -16.20 -28.56
C VAL A 717 26.17 -14.82 -28.70
N ASN A 718 25.19 -14.55 -27.89
CA ASN A 718 24.48 -13.30 -27.88
C ASN A 718 25.37 -12.11 -27.46
N PHE A 719 26.19 -12.29 -26.44
CA PHE A 719 27.17 -11.28 -26.03
C PHE A 719 28.14 -10.95 -27.18
N ASN A 720 28.68 -11.96 -27.84
CA ASN A 720 29.56 -11.76 -28.98
C ASN A 720 28.84 -11.06 -30.14
N ASP A 721 27.61 -11.46 -30.44
CA ASP A 721 26.82 -10.84 -31.48
C ASP A 721 26.52 -9.37 -31.21
N ILE A 722 26.12 -9.04 -29.99
CA ILE A 722 25.77 -7.66 -29.61
C ILE A 722 27.03 -6.79 -29.51
N VAL A 723 28.04 -7.22 -28.77
CA VAL A 723 29.21 -6.40 -28.45
C VAL A 723 30.22 -6.35 -29.60
N TYR A 724 30.52 -7.47 -30.21
CA TYR A 724 31.58 -7.54 -31.23
C TYR A 724 31.06 -7.53 -32.66
N ASN A 725 29.95 -8.23 -32.92
CA ASN A 725 29.38 -8.31 -34.26
C ASN A 725 28.32 -7.26 -34.54
N LYS A 726 27.93 -6.46 -33.53
CA LYS A 726 26.90 -5.44 -33.66
C LYS A 726 25.58 -5.99 -34.26
N SER A 727 25.26 -7.23 -33.94
CA SER A 727 24.07 -7.92 -34.44
C SER A 727 22.99 -7.91 -33.36
N TYR A 728 21.94 -7.15 -33.60
CA TYR A 728 20.80 -6.94 -32.66
C TYR A 728 19.58 -7.78 -33.05
N LYS A 729 19.77 -9.00 -33.57
CA LYS A 729 18.66 -9.87 -33.96
C LYS A 729 17.81 -10.24 -32.75
N ARG A 730 16.53 -10.17 -32.93
CA ARG A 730 15.52 -10.65 -31.99
C ARG A 730 15.23 -12.12 -32.27
N ALA A 731 15.64 -13.01 -31.42
CA ALA A 731 15.46 -14.45 -31.59
C ALA A 731 14.44 -15.01 -30.60
N ASN A 732 13.28 -14.33 -30.42
CA ASN A 732 12.23 -14.78 -29.52
C ASN A 732 11.49 -15.99 -30.07
N THR A 733 10.98 -16.86 -29.21
CA THR A 733 10.26 -18.07 -29.59
C THR A 733 8.83 -18.05 -29.04
N TYR A 734 7.86 -18.21 -29.94
CA TYR A 734 6.44 -18.28 -29.64
C TYR A 734 5.90 -19.62 -30.14
N SER A 735 5.54 -20.54 -29.22
CA SER A 735 5.18 -21.90 -29.62
C SER A 735 4.06 -22.51 -28.80
N ASN A 736 3.20 -23.28 -29.49
CA ASN A 736 2.13 -24.04 -28.88
C ASN A 736 1.15 -23.20 -28.04
N ASN A 737 0.96 -21.92 -28.34
CA ASN A 737 0.00 -21.08 -27.63
C ASN A 737 -1.39 -21.18 -28.26
N VAL A 738 -2.42 -21.05 -27.44
CA VAL A 738 -3.82 -21.03 -27.85
C VAL A 738 -4.39 -19.66 -27.64
N PHE A 739 -5.17 -19.18 -28.61
CA PHE A 739 -5.89 -17.92 -28.58
C PHE A 739 -7.37 -18.15 -28.78
N TYR A 740 -8.22 -17.46 -28.05
CA TYR A 740 -9.66 -17.46 -28.26
C TYR A 740 -10.27 -16.12 -27.88
N ASN A 741 -11.17 -15.63 -28.73
CA ASN A 741 -11.80 -14.32 -28.53
C ASN A 741 -10.79 -13.19 -28.33
N CYS A 742 -9.64 -13.31 -28.95
CA CYS A 742 -8.70 -12.22 -29.19
C CYS A 742 -9.06 -11.55 -30.52
N ASP A 743 -8.70 -10.28 -30.71
CA ASP A 743 -9.19 -9.52 -31.86
C ASP A 743 -8.67 -10.10 -33.18
N ASP A 744 -9.50 -10.03 -34.18
CA ASP A 744 -9.53 -10.56 -35.56
C ASP A 744 -8.51 -11.62 -35.97
N ASP A 745 -7.28 -11.53 -35.66
CA ASP A 745 -6.24 -12.46 -36.00
C ASP A 745 -5.38 -12.89 -34.82
N GLY A 746 -5.82 -12.54 -33.62
CA GLY A 746 -5.37 -12.95 -32.28
C GLY A 746 -3.90 -13.00 -32.00
N PHE A 747 -3.17 -13.51 -32.93
CA PHE A 747 -1.73 -13.71 -32.84
C PHE A 747 -1.00 -13.09 -34.04
N LEU A 748 -1.65 -13.06 -35.18
CA LEU A 748 -0.93 -12.87 -36.44
C LEU A 748 -0.59 -11.43 -36.73
N ASP A 749 -1.36 -10.51 -36.22
CA ASP A 749 -1.05 -9.09 -36.36
C ASP A 749 -0.30 -8.52 -35.14
N PHE A 750 0.57 -9.30 -34.62
CA PHE A 750 1.73 -8.87 -33.87
C PHE A 750 2.21 -7.48 -34.22
N LEU A 751 1.76 -6.96 -35.35
CA LEU A 751 2.53 -6.01 -36.06
C LEU A 751 1.72 -5.04 -36.89
N SER A 752 0.45 -5.31 -37.08
CA SER A 752 -0.43 -4.43 -37.81
C SER A 752 -1.02 -3.34 -36.96
N SER A 753 -0.71 -3.35 -35.64
CA SER A 753 -1.08 -2.20 -34.85
C SER A 753 -0.41 -0.99 -35.42
N ASN A 754 -1.21 -0.05 -35.90
CA ASN A 754 -0.79 1.32 -36.30
C ASN A 754 0.03 2.02 -35.21
N TYR A 755 0.35 1.34 -34.13
CA TYR A 755 0.96 1.92 -32.94
C TYR A 755 2.43 2.28 -33.14
N LEU A 756 3.16 1.56 -33.99
CA LEU A 756 4.55 1.92 -34.31
C LEU A 756 4.98 1.24 -35.62
N ASN A 757 4.52 1.44 -36.71
CA ASN A 757 5.06 1.14 -38.06
C ASN A 757 6.36 0.30 -38.19
N LEU A 758 6.71 -0.51 -37.14
CA LEU A 758 8.01 -1.16 -36.94
C LEU A 758 7.96 -2.69 -36.76
N GLY A 759 6.78 -3.26 -36.71
CA GLY A 759 6.60 -4.67 -36.33
C GLY A 759 7.10 -5.75 -37.30
N SER A 760 7.53 -5.43 -38.49
CA SER A 760 7.89 -6.45 -39.48
C SER A 760 9.21 -7.19 -39.16
N LYS A 761 10.14 -6.59 -38.44
CA LYS A 761 11.43 -7.21 -38.09
C LYS A 761 11.29 -8.18 -36.93
N HIS A 762 10.53 -7.83 -35.89
CA HIS A 762 10.27 -8.70 -34.78
C HIS A 762 9.68 -10.04 -35.27
N LYS A 763 8.69 -10.01 -36.14
CA LYS A 763 8.09 -11.21 -36.77
C LYS A 763 9.08 -12.01 -37.60
N SER A 764 9.89 -11.36 -38.41
CA SER A 764 10.80 -12.03 -39.33
C SER A 764 11.99 -12.65 -38.60
N GLU A 765 12.38 -12.15 -37.45
CA GLU A 765 13.53 -12.60 -36.68
C GLU A 765 13.15 -13.62 -35.60
N SER A 766 11.87 -13.70 -35.22
CA SER A 766 11.36 -14.61 -34.18
C SER A 766 10.86 -15.94 -34.77
N THR A 767 10.95 -16.99 -33.96
CA THR A 767 10.43 -18.30 -34.31
C THR A 767 8.97 -18.44 -33.85
N GLN A 768 8.10 -18.83 -34.77
CA GLN A 768 6.69 -19.09 -34.50
C GLN A 768 6.37 -20.54 -34.88
N LYS A 769 5.83 -21.32 -33.92
CA LYS A 769 5.59 -22.75 -34.18
C LYS A 769 4.33 -23.24 -33.48
N ASN A 770 3.41 -23.83 -34.27
CA ASN A 770 2.22 -24.55 -33.78
C ASN A 770 1.33 -23.72 -32.83
N ASN A 771 1.24 -22.39 -33.01
CA ASN A 771 0.28 -21.57 -32.31
C ASN A 771 -1.09 -21.66 -32.99
N LYS A 772 -2.19 -21.65 -32.25
CA LYS A 772 -3.54 -21.83 -32.79
C LYS A 772 -4.55 -20.84 -32.27
N ASN A 773 -5.33 -20.27 -33.17
CA ASN A 773 -6.53 -19.53 -32.84
C ASN A 773 -7.73 -20.48 -32.85
N TYR A 774 -8.37 -20.69 -31.69
CA TYR A 774 -9.57 -21.49 -31.57
C TYR A 774 -10.82 -20.67 -31.87
N THR A 775 -11.71 -21.24 -32.64
CA THR A 775 -12.98 -20.59 -33.04
C THR A 775 -14.20 -21.14 -32.30
N SER A 776 -13.99 -22.10 -31.39
CA SER A 776 -15.07 -22.76 -30.66
C SER A 776 -14.74 -22.91 -29.17
N THR A 777 -15.70 -22.57 -28.32
CA THR A 777 -15.65 -22.83 -26.88
C THR A 777 -15.60 -24.33 -26.54
N SER A 778 -15.95 -25.21 -27.48
CA SER A 778 -15.92 -26.67 -27.28
C SER A 778 -14.51 -27.23 -26.99
N ASN A 779 -13.47 -26.49 -27.30
CA ASN A 779 -12.07 -26.83 -27.00
C ASN A 779 -11.70 -26.62 -25.51
N PHE A 780 -12.51 -25.85 -24.78
CA PHE A 780 -12.27 -25.58 -23.38
C PHE A 780 -13.07 -26.52 -22.47
N VAL A 781 -12.65 -26.68 -21.24
CA VAL A 781 -13.33 -27.49 -20.22
C VAL A 781 -14.69 -26.90 -19.91
N ASN A 782 -14.75 -25.63 -19.54
CA ASN A 782 -16.00 -24.89 -19.30
C ASN A 782 -15.83 -23.37 -19.48
N TYR A 783 -15.69 -22.92 -20.71
CA TYR A 783 -15.46 -21.50 -21.02
C TYR A 783 -16.51 -20.55 -20.41
N ASN A 784 -17.80 -20.90 -20.52
CA ASN A 784 -18.88 -20.05 -20.02
C ASN A 784 -18.96 -20.02 -18.48
N GLY A 785 -18.38 -21.02 -17.82
CA GLY A 785 -18.25 -21.05 -16.37
C GLY A 785 -16.88 -20.58 -15.85
N GLY A 786 -16.06 -19.95 -16.72
CA GLY A 786 -14.76 -19.38 -16.33
C GLY A 786 -13.61 -20.39 -16.26
N ASP A 787 -13.82 -21.64 -16.65
CA ASP A 787 -12.74 -22.62 -16.73
C ASP A 787 -12.14 -22.65 -18.14
N PHE A 788 -11.05 -21.92 -18.30
CA PHE A 788 -10.37 -21.72 -19.57
C PHE A 788 -9.31 -22.79 -19.88
N ARG A 789 -9.14 -23.82 -19.03
CA ARG A 789 -8.29 -24.97 -19.38
C ARG A 789 -8.78 -25.60 -20.68
N VAL A 790 -7.87 -26.09 -21.49
CA VAL A 790 -8.26 -26.80 -22.70
C VAL A 790 -8.54 -28.29 -22.41
N LYS A 791 -9.36 -28.91 -23.23
CA LYS A 791 -9.52 -30.39 -23.21
C LYS A 791 -8.23 -31.03 -23.67
N ASN A 792 -7.91 -32.21 -23.17
CA ASN A 792 -6.72 -32.98 -23.59
C ASN A 792 -6.58 -33.12 -25.11
N SER A 793 -7.69 -33.29 -25.81
CA SER A 793 -7.72 -33.37 -27.28
C SER A 793 -7.35 -32.07 -27.99
N ALA A 794 -7.36 -30.96 -27.25
CA ALA A 794 -7.08 -29.61 -27.74
C ALA A 794 -5.72 -29.08 -27.24
N ALA A 795 -5.07 -29.74 -26.29
CA ALA A 795 -3.74 -29.36 -25.79
C ALA A 795 -2.68 -29.49 -26.91
N LEU A 796 -1.79 -28.51 -26.99
CA LEU A 796 -0.75 -28.45 -28.03
C LEU A 796 0.61 -28.89 -27.53
N CYS A 797 0.82 -28.96 -26.24
CA CYS A 797 2.05 -29.47 -25.58
C CYS A 797 1.73 -29.82 -24.12
N GLU A 798 2.67 -30.50 -23.47
CA GLU A 798 2.54 -30.97 -22.08
C GLU A 798 2.40 -29.85 -21.06
N GLU A 799 3.04 -28.71 -21.28
CA GLU A 799 3.02 -27.59 -20.36
C GLU A 799 1.72 -26.78 -20.43
N MET A 800 0.86 -27.02 -21.43
CA MET A 800 -0.40 -26.30 -21.57
C MET A 800 -1.42 -26.76 -20.52
N PRO A 801 -2.04 -25.85 -19.76
CA PRO A 801 -3.07 -26.23 -18.80
C PRO A 801 -4.27 -26.91 -19.48
N ASP A 802 -4.38 -28.22 -19.32
CA ASP A 802 -5.47 -29.03 -19.81
C ASP A 802 -6.44 -29.45 -18.70
N GLU A 803 -7.43 -30.29 -19.01
CA GLU A 803 -8.43 -30.77 -18.05
C GLU A 803 -7.86 -31.54 -16.85
N ASN A 804 -6.60 -31.98 -16.89
CA ASN A 804 -5.90 -32.64 -15.78
C ASN A 804 -5.12 -31.65 -14.91
N PHE A 805 -4.94 -30.42 -15.38
CA PHE A 805 -4.26 -29.39 -14.59
C PHE A 805 -5.09 -29.01 -13.35
N ASP A 806 -4.49 -29.07 -12.19
CA ASP A 806 -5.17 -28.73 -10.94
C ASP A 806 -5.22 -27.23 -10.71
N MET A 807 -6.36 -26.59 -11.01
CA MET A 807 -6.59 -25.16 -10.76
C MET A 807 -6.53 -24.79 -9.27
N SER A 808 -6.79 -25.74 -8.36
CA SER A 808 -6.65 -25.49 -6.93
C SER A 808 -5.20 -25.32 -6.48
N SER A 809 -4.25 -25.68 -7.35
CA SER A 809 -2.83 -25.45 -7.11
C SER A 809 -2.39 -23.99 -7.35
N ILE A 810 -3.25 -23.15 -7.96
CA ILE A 810 -2.98 -21.73 -8.21
C ILE A 810 -3.46 -20.88 -7.02
N GLY A 811 -2.70 -19.86 -6.67
CA GLY A 811 -2.97 -18.95 -5.57
C GLY A 811 -2.76 -19.60 -4.20
N ILE A 812 -3.29 -19.01 -3.17
CA ILE A 812 -3.11 -19.42 -1.78
C ILE A 812 -3.65 -20.82 -1.53
N ARG A 813 -2.84 -21.69 -0.94
CA ARG A 813 -3.20 -23.09 -0.65
C ARG A 813 -3.81 -23.31 0.73
N LYS A 814 -3.49 -22.46 1.70
CA LYS A 814 -4.08 -22.50 3.04
C LYS A 814 -5.39 -21.72 3.00
N SER A 815 -6.43 -22.29 3.64
CA SER A 815 -7.58 -21.46 3.98
C SER A 815 -7.13 -20.48 5.06
N TYR A 816 -6.99 -19.22 4.72
CA TYR A 816 -7.03 -18.17 5.73
C TYR A 816 -8.42 -18.18 6.34
N ALA A 817 -8.52 -17.93 7.64
CA ALA A 817 -9.76 -17.40 8.17
C ALA A 817 -10.04 -16.13 7.37
N ILE A 818 -11.14 -16.13 6.63
CA ILE A 818 -11.64 -14.92 5.99
C ILE A 818 -11.92 -14.00 7.16
N GLU A 819 -11.15 -12.93 7.30
CA GLU A 819 -11.56 -11.86 8.18
C GLU A 819 -12.87 -11.33 7.61
N ASP A 820 -13.87 -11.21 8.45
CA ASP A 820 -15.14 -10.63 8.07
C ASP A 820 -14.83 -9.28 7.40
N MET A 821 -15.40 -9.07 6.22
CA MET A 821 -15.24 -7.81 5.48
C MET A 821 -16.17 -6.76 6.10
N GLU A 822 -16.14 -6.63 7.44
CA GLU A 822 -16.91 -5.64 8.16
C GLU A 822 -16.45 -4.23 7.76
N PHE A 823 -17.39 -3.35 7.52
CA PHE A 823 -17.13 -1.95 7.18
C PHE A 823 -18.34 -1.08 7.45
N ASP A 824 -18.08 0.17 7.77
CA ASP A 824 -19.09 1.15 8.08
C ASP A 824 -19.43 2.05 6.88
N LEU A 825 -20.70 2.49 6.85
CA LEU A 825 -21.16 3.55 5.97
C LEU A 825 -20.77 4.90 6.57
N MET A 826 -20.22 5.80 5.75
CA MET A 826 -19.67 7.07 6.23
C MET A 826 -20.53 8.28 5.85
N TYR A 827 -20.98 8.35 4.58
CA TYR A 827 -21.73 9.49 4.08
C TYR A 827 -22.74 9.05 3.00
N PRO A 828 -23.98 9.60 2.98
CA PRO A 828 -24.55 10.50 3.99
C PRO A 828 -24.62 9.84 5.37
N VAL A 829 -24.30 10.62 6.42
CA VAL A 829 -24.41 10.10 7.80
C VAL A 829 -25.84 9.67 8.08
N ASN A 830 -26.00 8.71 8.97
CA ASN A 830 -27.34 8.17 9.28
C ASN A 830 -28.30 9.27 9.75
N ASN A 831 -29.50 9.27 9.17
CA ASN A 831 -30.53 10.32 9.36
C ASN A 831 -30.14 11.72 8.87
N ALA A 832 -29.18 11.85 7.96
CA ALA A 832 -28.85 13.13 7.33
C ALA A 832 -30.08 13.75 6.63
N SER A 833 -30.09 15.08 6.54
CA SER A 833 -31.09 15.81 5.75
C SER A 833 -30.38 16.89 4.93
N PHE A 834 -30.69 16.96 3.64
CA PHE A 834 -30.11 17.92 2.71
C PHE A 834 -31.06 18.24 1.56
N ALA A 835 -30.94 19.43 1.01
CA ALA A 835 -31.82 19.97 -0.02
C ALA A 835 -31.25 19.74 -1.44
N LYS A 836 -30.93 18.49 -1.77
CA LYS A 836 -30.33 18.14 -3.07
C LYS A 836 -31.04 16.90 -3.65
N THR A 837 -31.12 16.85 -4.98
CA THR A 837 -31.60 15.68 -5.73
C THR A 837 -30.46 14.75 -6.17
N ALA A 838 -29.25 15.05 -5.72
CA ALA A 838 -28.07 14.25 -5.92
C ALA A 838 -27.20 14.28 -4.66
N THR A 839 -26.51 13.20 -4.39
CA THR A 839 -25.56 13.08 -3.27
C THR A 839 -24.46 12.08 -3.63
N GLU A 840 -23.35 12.13 -2.92
CA GLU A 840 -22.38 11.05 -2.90
C GLU A 840 -22.73 10.07 -1.78
N LEU A 841 -22.42 8.80 -2.00
CA LEU A 841 -22.39 7.75 -0.98
C LEU A 841 -20.94 7.43 -0.72
N LYS A 842 -20.51 7.36 0.54
CA LYS A 842 -19.15 7.00 0.94
C LYS A 842 -19.18 5.97 2.05
N TRP A 843 -18.26 5.02 2.01
CA TRP A 843 -18.09 3.95 2.99
C TRP A 843 -16.62 3.67 3.22
N GLU A 844 -16.32 2.91 4.27
CA GLU A 844 -14.95 2.48 4.56
C GLU A 844 -14.40 1.57 3.47
N ARG A 845 -13.12 1.68 3.23
CA ARG A 845 -12.45 0.85 2.25
C ARG A 845 -12.17 -0.53 2.82
N VAL A 846 -12.59 -1.57 2.12
CA VAL A 846 -12.31 -2.98 2.43
C VAL A 846 -11.19 -3.47 1.52
N SER A 847 -10.09 -3.90 2.08
CA SER A 847 -8.89 -4.31 1.32
C SER A 847 -9.08 -5.56 0.45
N GLN A 848 -10.00 -6.45 0.86
CA GLN A 848 -10.34 -7.68 0.11
C GLN A 848 -11.47 -7.46 -0.91
N ALA A 849 -12.09 -6.30 -0.91
CA ALA A 849 -13.15 -5.99 -1.87
C ALA A 849 -12.58 -5.55 -3.21
N ASP A 850 -12.99 -6.19 -4.27
CA ASP A 850 -12.65 -5.83 -5.65
C ASP A 850 -13.61 -4.82 -6.23
N THR A 851 -14.86 -4.87 -5.81
CA THR A 851 -15.92 -3.93 -6.17
C THR A 851 -16.91 -3.78 -5.03
N TYR A 852 -17.67 -2.69 -5.10
CA TYR A 852 -18.77 -2.42 -4.19
C TYR A 852 -20.06 -2.25 -4.98
N THR A 853 -21.12 -2.91 -4.53
CA THR A 853 -22.47 -2.71 -5.07
C THR A 853 -23.27 -1.89 -4.09
N TYR A 854 -23.66 -0.67 -4.48
CA TYR A 854 -24.52 0.18 -3.66
C TYR A 854 -25.96 0.11 -4.11
N GLN A 855 -26.88 0.32 -3.18
CA GLN A 855 -28.32 0.43 -3.41
C GLN A 855 -28.91 1.56 -2.58
N VAL A 856 -29.81 2.34 -3.20
CA VAL A 856 -30.64 3.35 -2.55
C VAL A 856 -32.10 3.02 -2.82
N ALA A 857 -32.91 2.94 -1.77
CA ALA A 857 -34.31 2.57 -1.85
C ALA A 857 -35.20 3.53 -1.04
N THR A 858 -36.49 3.55 -1.32
CA THR A 858 -37.50 4.30 -0.55
C THR A 858 -38.10 3.48 0.59
N ASP A 859 -37.67 2.25 0.79
CA ASP A 859 -38.13 1.37 1.87
C ASP A 859 -36.96 0.57 2.47
N ALA A 860 -37.04 0.27 3.75
CA ALA A 860 -35.98 -0.45 4.49
C ALA A 860 -35.74 -1.89 4.01
N GLY A 861 -36.69 -2.49 3.29
CA GLY A 861 -36.55 -3.83 2.74
C GLY A 861 -35.95 -3.85 1.35
N PHE A 862 -35.58 -2.70 0.78
CA PHE A 862 -35.03 -2.55 -0.58
C PHE A 862 -35.90 -3.18 -1.67
N SER A 863 -37.24 -3.15 -1.47
CA SER A 863 -38.18 -3.63 -2.48
C SER A 863 -38.36 -2.62 -3.61
N ASN A 864 -38.14 -1.34 -3.33
CA ASN A 864 -38.24 -0.26 -4.29
C ASN A 864 -36.90 0.50 -4.39
N VAL A 865 -35.95 -0.12 -5.08
CA VAL A 865 -34.64 0.47 -5.35
C VAL A 865 -34.76 1.55 -6.42
N VAL A 866 -34.34 2.76 -6.10
CA VAL A 866 -34.37 3.94 -6.99
C VAL A 866 -33.05 4.24 -7.66
N ALA A 867 -31.92 3.84 -7.01
CA ALA A 867 -30.60 3.92 -7.60
C ALA A 867 -29.75 2.74 -7.13
N SER A 868 -28.93 2.23 -8.02
CA SER A 868 -27.95 1.19 -7.72
C SER A 868 -26.82 1.19 -8.75
N GLY A 869 -25.67 0.70 -8.38
CA GLY A 869 -24.55 0.56 -9.28
C GLY A 869 -23.44 -0.26 -8.64
N THR A 870 -22.39 -0.50 -9.42
CA THR A 870 -21.18 -1.15 -8.96
C THR A 870 -19.98 -0.25 -9.26
N THR A 871 -19.08 -0.08 -8.30
CA THR A 871 -17.88 0.74 -8.39
C THR A 871 -16.68 0.02 -7.78
N LYS A 872 -15.46 0.40 -8.19
CA LYS A 872 -14.20 -0.02 -7.54
C LYS A 872 -13.77 0.94 -6.43
N LEU A 873 -14.37 2.11 -6.38
CA LEU A 873 -14.08 3.13 -5.38
C LEU A 873 -15.00 2.97 -4.17
N ASN A 874 -14.56 3.42 -3.02
CA ASN A 874 -15.38 3.48 -1.80
C ASN A 874 -16.32 4.70 -1.75
N VAL A 875 -16.65 5.22 -2.92
CA VAL A 875 -17.59 6.33 -3.10
C VAL A 875 -18.39 6.13 -4.39
N ALA A 876 -19.62 6.63 -4.43
CA ALA A 876 -20.48 6.61 -5.60
C ALA A 876 -21.38 7.85 -5.65
N GLU A 877 -21.56 8.45 -6.82
CA GLU A 877 -22.53 9.49 -7.03
C GLU A 877 -23.93 8.91 -7.28
N VAL A 878 -24.91 9.49 -6.62
CA VAL A 878 -26.33 9.17 -6.84
C VAL A 878 -27.07 10.45 -7.20
N SER A 879 -27.85 10.39 -8.27
CA SER A 879 -28.64 11.53 -8.77
C SER A 879 -30.08 11.14 -9.10
N GLY A 880 -30.91 12.11 -9.40
CA GLY A 880 -32.31 11.90 -9.76
C GLY A 880 -33.21 11.56 -8.56
N LEU A 881 -32.77 11.87 -7.35
CA LEU A 881 -33.57 11.68 -6.13
C LEU A 881 -34.73 12.66 -6.09
N SER A 882 -35.88 12.21 -5.57
CA SER A 882 -37.04 13.05 -5.33
C SER A 882 -36.84 13.84 -4.04
N LEU A 883 -37.25 15.11 -4.03
CA LEU A 883 -37.23 15.93 -2.82
C LEU A 883 -38.28 15.46 -1.81
N ASN A 884 -38.12 15.86 -0.56
CA ASN A 884 -39.03 15.53 0.55
C ASN A 884 -39.23 14.02 0.73
N THR A 885 -38.22 13.23 0.49
CA THR A 885 -38.31 11.78 0.50
C THR A 885 -37.23 11.20 1.43
N GLN A 886 -37.64 10.20 2.23
CA GLN A 886 -36.70 9.40 2.99
C GLN A 886 -36.15 8.28 2.13
N TYR A 887 -34.85 8.11 2.16
CA TYR A 887 -34.13 7.03 1.48
C TYR A 887 -33.39 6.15 2.49
N TYR A 888 -33.24 4.89 2.12
CA TYR A 888 -32.45 3.88 2.79
C TYR A 888 -31.32 3.50 1.84
N TRP A 889 -30.12 3.35 2.34
CA TRP A 889 -29.01 2.92 1.51
C TRP A 889 -28.11 1.92 2.21
N ARG A 890 -27.50 1.07 1.42
CA ARG A 890 -26.56 0.05 1.84
C ARG A 890 -25.51 -0.19 0.77
N VAL A 891 -24.41 -0.84 1.15
CA VAL A 891 -23.33 -1.25 0.26
C VAL A 891 -23.04 -2.73 0.49
N THR A 892 -22.64 -3.42 -0.56
CA THR A 892 -22.11 -4.78 -0.50
C THR A 892 -20.70 -4.77 -1.07
N ALA A 893 -19.72 -5.17 -0.29
CA ALA A 893 -18.38 -5.41 -0.75
C ALA A 893 -18.31 -6.77 -1.46
N ASN A 894 -17.75 -6.82 -2.66
CA ASN A 894 -17.71 -8.04 -3.48
C ASN A 894 -16.25 -8.41 -3.73
N SER A 895 -15.90 -9.68 -3.54
CA SER A 895 -14.64 -10.24 -3.99
C SER A 895 -14.83 -11.04 -5.28
N ILE A 896 -13.94 -10.83 -6.25
CA ILE A 896 -13.89 -11.60 -7.51
C ILE A 896 -13.28 -12.98 -7.25
N SER A 897 -12.40 -13.08 -6.27
CA SER A 897 -11.77 -14.35 -5.92
C SER A 897 -12.78 -15.31 -5.29
N THR A 898 -12.98 -16.45 -5.92
CA THR A 898 -13.82 -17.52 -5.35
C THR A 898 -13.26 -18.10 -4.06
N ARG A 899 -12.04 -17.70 -3.66
CA ARG A 899 -11.32 -18.19 -2.48
C ARG A 899 -11.53 -17.32 -1.24
N PHE A 900 -11.84 -16.03 -1.43
CA PHE A 900 -12.11 -15.10 -0.32
C PHE A 900 -13.59 -15.03 0.08
N GLY A 901 -14.42 -15.90 -0.47
CA GLY A 901 -15.80 -16.09 -0.04
C GLY A 901 -16.79 -15.16 -0.73
N ALA A 902 -17.99 -15.16 -0.20
CA ALA A 902 -19.13 -14.44 -0.71
C ALA A 902 -18.98 -12.92 -0.46
N SER A 903 -19.76 -12.16 -1.21
CA SER A 903 -19.96 -10.74 -0.97
C SER A 903 -20.47 -10.50 0.45
N GLU A 904 -19.94 -9.50 1.14
CA GLU A 904 -20.40 -9.08 2.46
C GLU A 904 -21.15 -7.75 2.36
N ALA A 905 -22.29 -7.65 3.03
CA ALA A 905 -23.07 -6.42 3.08
C ALA A 905 -22.63 -5.58 4.29
N SER A 906 -22.72 -4.25 4.17
CA SER A 906 -22.53 -3.35 5.31
C SER A 906 -23.40 -3.78 6.49
N GLU A 907 -22.85 -3.78 7.70
CA GLU A 907 -23.58 -4.15 8.93
C GLU A 907 -24.85 -3.32 9.11
N SER A 908 -24.82 -2.08 8.71
CA SER A 908 -25.87 -1.10 8.91
C SER A 908 -26.52 -0.66 7.60
N VAL A 909 -27.83 -0.42 7.66
CA VAL A 909 -28.58 0.32 6.65
C VAL A 909 -28.71 1.75 7.16
N TYR A 910 -28.16 2.72 6.43
CA TYR A 910 -28.29 4.13 6.79
C TYR A 910 -29.49 4.75 6.09
N THR A 911 -30.00 5.84 6.69
CA THR A 911 -31.09 6.62 6.11
C THR A 911 -30.65 8.07 5.90
N PHE A 912 -31.24 8.70 4.88
CA PHE A 912 -31.16 10.13 4.70
C PHE A 912 -32.48 10.68 4.15
N ASN A 913 -32.71 11.97 4.37
CA ASN A 913 -33.90 12.66 3.89
C ASN A 913 -33.47 13.76 2.92
N THR A 914 -34.11 13.78 1.76
CA THR A 914 -34.03 14.95 0.89
C THR A 914 -35.11 15.95 1.31
N SER A 915 -34.77 17.21 1.39
CA SER A 915 -35.71 18.29 1.70
C SER A 915 -35.78 19.26 0.53
N GLY A 916 -36.92 19.84 0.33
CA GLY A 916 -37.03 20.97 -0.58
C GLY A 916 -36.35 22.22 0.00
N GLU A 917 -35.90 23.08 -0.88
CA GLU A 917 -35.31 24.39 -0.50
C GLU A 917 -35.97 25.52 -1.27
N VAL A 918 -35.71 26.72 -0.79
CA VAL A 918 -35.99 27.93 -1.54
C VAL A 918 -34.68 28.38 -2.18
N SER A 919 -34.63 28.36 -3.51
CA SER A 919 -33.45 28.76 -4.28
C SER A 919 -33.72 29.99 -5.16
N PHE A 920 -32.67 30.66 -5.55
CA PHE A 920 -32.70 31.78 -6.47
C PHE A 920 -31.98 31.42 -7.77
N ASP A 921 -32.66 31.54 -8.88
CA ASP A 921 -32.06 31.40 -10.19
C ASP A 921 -32.10 32.72 -10.93
N ALA A 922 -31.09 32.97 -11.76
CA ALA A 922 -30.91 34.13 -12.63
C ALA A 922 -31.29 35.50 -12.00
N VAL A 923 -30.29 36.29 -11.66
CA VAL A 923 -30.50 37.69 -11.28
C VAL A 923 -30.03 38.58 -12.44
N ASN A 924 -30.92 39.46 -12.87
CA ASN A 924 -30.60 40.50 -13.84
C ASN A 924 -30.93 41.85 -13.23
N TYR A 925 -30.04 42.80 -13.40
CA TYR A 925 -30.29 44.21 -13.03
C TYR A 925 -30.21 45.09 -14.26
N ASN A 926 -31.28 45.79 -14.55
CA ASN A 926 -31.36 46.75 -15.62
C ASN A 926 -31.13 48.15 -15.07
N ALA A 927 -29.99 48.75 -15.38
CA ALA A 927 -29.62 50.12 -14.91
C ALA A 927 -30.37 51.24 -15.61
N GLU A 928 -31.09 50.97 -16.70
CA GLU A 928 -31.92 52.01 -17.39
C GLU A 928 -33.29 52.11 -16.75
N THR A 929 -33.76 51.03 -16.12
CA THR A 929 -35.08 50.97 -15.47
C THR A 929 -35.02 50.83 -13.96
N ASP A 930 -33.80 50.82 -13.40
CA ASP A 930 -33.54 50.55 -11.98
C ASP A 930 -34.29 49.32 -11.43
N CYS A 931 -34.37 48.27 -12.24
CA CYS A 931 -35.15 47.07 -11.96
C CYS A 931 -34.23 45.84 -11.80
N ALA A 932 -34.36 45.14 -10.66
CA ALA A 932 -33.79 43.86 -10.41
C ALA A 932 -34.81 42.75 -10.67
N GLU A 933 -34.49 41.84 -11.57
CA GLU A 933 -35.30 40.65 -11.87
C GLU A 933 -34.58 39.37 -11.44
N PHE A 934 -35.32 38.49 -10.78
CA PHE A 934 -34.81 37.19 -10.37
C PHE A 934 -35.92 36.16 -10.26
N VAL A 935 -35.55 34.89 -10.26
CA VAL A 935 -36.50 33.76 -10.18
C VAL A 935 -36.31 33.10 -8.82
N VAL A 936 -37.39 32.99 -8.07
CA VAL A 936 -37.42 32.21 -6.81
C VAL A 936 -38.07 30.89 -7.07
N SER A 937 -37.37 29.79 -6.74
CA SER A 937 -37.94 28.44 -6.79
C SER A 937 -38.11 27.95 -5.35
N ASN A 938 -39.35 27.54 -5.01
CA ASN A 938 -39.67 26.97 -3.71
C ASN A 938 -40.02 25.50 -3.90
N THR A 939 -39.15 24.62 -3.46
CA THR A 939 -39.35 23.15 -3.54
C THR A 939 -39.59 22.53 -2.15
N THR A 940 -39.84 23.36 -1.10
CA THR A 940 -40.03 22.89 0.28
C THR A 940 -41.27 22.03 0.50
N GLY A 941 -42.25 22.07 -0.42
CA GLY A 941 -43.51 21.35 -0.26
C GLY A 941 -44.45 21.94 0.78
N THR A 942 -44.15 23.10 1.38
CA THR A 942 -44.97 23.74 2.39
C THR A 942 -45.58 25.05 1.88
N GLU A 943 -46.84 25.25 2.12
CA GLU A 943 -47.57 26.54 1.93
C GLU A 943 -47.15 27.51 3.05
N GLN A 944 -46.00 28.15 2.95
CA GLN A 944 -45.65 29.19 3.86
C GLN A 944 -45.57 30.53 3.12
N PRO A 945 -46.16 31.61 3.65
CA PRO A 945 -45.94 32.92 3.07
C PRO A 945 -44.45 33.27 3.22
N THR A 946 -43.77 33.39 2.10
CA THR A 946 -42.40 33.80 2.01
C THR A 946 -42.32 35.21 1.42
N ILE A 947 -41.35 35.98 1.86
CA ILE A 947 -41.12 37.34 1.40
C ILE A 947 -39.76 37.36 0.71
N ALA A 948 -39.74 37.73 -0.56
CA ALA A 948 -38.51 38.03 -1.26
C ALA A 948 -38.05 39.46 -0.93
N VAL A 949 -36.80 39.60 -0.56
CA VAL A 949 -36.20 40.94 -0.26
C VAL A 949 -35.01 41.14 -1.16
N VAL A 950 -34.99 42.28 -1.85
CA VAL A 950 -33.91 42.69 -2.72
C VAL A 950 -33.27 43.94 -2.17
N ALA A 951 -31.98 43.90 -1.97
CA ALA A 951 -31.16 45.03 -1.53
C ALA A 951 -30.13 45.38 -2.61
N VAL A 952 -30.05 46.66 -2.97
CA VAL A 952 -29.06 47.18 -3.92
C VAL A 952 -28.04 48.01 -3.17
N LYS A 953 -26.74 47.81 -3.50
CA LYS A 953 -25.59 48.44 -2.83
C LYS A 953 -24.64 49.06 -3.84
N ASP A 954 -23.91 50.12 -3.41
CA ASP A 954 -22.82 50.68 -4.19
C ASP A 954 -21.51 49.86 -4.05
N ALA A 955 -20.47 50.24 -4.75
CA ALA A 955 -19.16 49.60 -4.72
C ALA A 955 -18.47 49.63 -3.35
N SER A 956 -18.90 50.49 -2.43
CA SER A 956 -18.42 50.56 -1.05
C SER A 956 -19.20 49.63 -0.10
N GLY A 957 -20.24 48.96 -0.59
CA GLY A 957 -21.14 48.11 0.18
C GLY A 957 -22.25 48.91 0.90
N LYS A 958 -22.40 50.18 0.63
CA LYS A 958 -23.45 51.02 1.20
C LYS A 958 -24.78 50.72 0.55
N LEU A 959 -25.82 50.51 1.39
CA LEU A 959 -27.19 50.24 0.94
C LEU A 959 -27.76 51.45 0.19
N LEU A 960 -28.19 51.27 -1.01
CA LEU A 960 -28.85 52.28 -1.88
C LEU A 960 -30.37 52.17 -1.86
N GLY A 961 -30.89 50.96 -1.80
CA GLY A 961 -32.32 50.70 -1.77
C GLY A 961 -32.67 49.28 -1.32
N VAL A 962 -33.89 49.11 -0.80
CA VAL A 962 -34.46 47.80 -0.46
C VAL A 962 -35.88 47.73 -0.99
N ARG A 963 -36.25 46.64 -1.59
CA ARG A 963 -37.63 46.30 -1.96
C ARG A 963 -37.98 44.93 -1.42
N SER A 964 -39.26 44.67 -1.15
CA SER A 964 -39.71 43.38 -0.73
C SER A 964 -41.04 43.06 -1.42
N GLU A 965 -41.18 41.83 -1.81
CA GLU A 965 -42.40 41.31 -2.43
C GLU A 965 -42.85 40.02 -1.75
N LYS A 966 -44.17 39.89 -1.53
CA LYS A 966 -44.74 38.70 -0.90
C LYS A 966 -44.85 37.61 -1.93
N LEU A 967 -44.21 36.49 -1.62
CA LEU A 967 -44.30 35.28 -2.45
C LEU A 967 -45.51 34.46 -2.01
N GLU A 968 -46.64 34.57 -2.74
CA GLU A 968 -47.81 33.72 -2.55
C GLU A 968 -47.79 32.58 -3.56
N GLY A 969 -47.81 31.32 -3.14
CA GLY A 969 -47.84 30.21 -4.05
C GLY A 969 -47.76 28.87 -3.36
N ASN A 970 -48.24 27.83 -4.04
CA ASN A 970 -48.13 26.42 -3.64
C ASN A 970 -46.74 25.86 -3.79
N ALA A 971 -46.44 24.84 -3.06
CA ALA A 971 -45.25 24.01 -3.21
C ALA A 971 -44.95 23.72 -4.68
N SER A 972 -43.69 23.99 -5.11
CA SER A 972 -43.16 23.77 -6.46
C SER A 972 -43.38 24.90 -7.47
N GLU A 973 -43.71 26.11 -7.09
CA GLU A 973 -43.79 27.23 -8.03
C GLU A 973 -42.40 27.93 -8.20
N VAL A 974 -42.06 28.12 -9.48
CA VAL A 974 -41.00 29.01 -9.93
C VAL A 974 -41.66 30.39 -10.15
N LYS A 975 -41.27 31.39 -9.41
CA LYS A 975 -41.84 32.73 -9.46
C LYS A 975 -40.80 33.77 -9.86
N SER A 976 -41.06 34.49 -10.93
CA SER A 976 -40.26 35.66 -11.28
C SER A 976 -40.63 36.85 -10.36
N VAL A 977 -39.64 37.47 -9.79
CA VAL A 977 -39.77 38.65 -8.94
C VAL A 977 -39.10 39.83 -9.63
N SER A 978 -39.82 40.95 -9.75
CA SER A 978 -39.30 42.16 -10.35
C SER A 978 -39.40 43.29 -9.33
N ALA A 979 -38.22 43.77 -8.89
CA ALA A 979 -38.11 44.85 -7.87
C ALA A 979 -37.60 46.14 -8.54
N VAL A 980 -38.48 47.15 -8.67
CA VAL A 980 -38.14 48.47 -9.20
C VAL A 980 -37.70 49.39 -8.07
N PHE A 981 -36.62 50.12 -8.26
CA PHE A 981 -36.05 51.08 -7.32
C PHE A 981 -36.21 52.48 -7.91
N ASP A 982 -36.67 53.44 -7.09
CA ASP A 982 -36.81 54.83 -7.50
C ASP A 982 -35.49 55.59 -7.21
N ASP A 983 -34.94 56.22 -8.25
CA ASP A 983 -33.79 57.17 -8.14
C ASP A 983 -32.52 56.57 -7.51
N VAL A 984 -32.15 55.33 -7.80
CA VAL A 984 -30.85 54.74 -7.38
C VAL A 984 -29.82 54.82 -8.48
N SER A 985 -28.63 55.30 -8.15
CA SER A 985 -27.52 55.37 -9.10
C SER A 985 -26.26 54.74 -8.47
N GLY A 986 -25.42 54.09 -9.32
CA GLY A 986 -24.18 53.50 -8.87
C GLY A 986 -24.36 52.15 -8.16
N VAL A 987 -25.35 51.36 -8.53
CA VAL A 987 -25.54 49.99 -8.07
C VAL A 987 -24.38 49.11 -8.54
N SER A 988 -23.72 48.47 -7.64
CA SER A 988 -22.62 47.55 -7.89
C SER A 988 -22.96 46.09 -7.45
N THR A 989 -23.84 45.94 -6.48
CA THR A 989 -24.21 44.62 -5.97
C THR A 989 -25.71 44.55 -5.74
N VAL A 990 -26.33 43.47 -6.16
CA VAL A 990 -27.72 43.10 -5.86
C VAL A 990 -27.69 41.92 -4.91
N GLU A 991 -28.32 42.04 -3.76
CA GLU A 991 -28.46 40.94 -2.77
C GLU A 991 -29.91 40.53 -2.65
N CYS A 992 -30.16 39.24 -2.75
CA CYS A 992 -31.48 38.65 -2.66
C CYS A 992 -31.60 37.81 -1.38
N TYR A 993 -32.73 37.93 -0.70
CA TYR A 993 -33.07 37.19 0.51
C TYR A 993 -34.51 36.69 0.41
N VAL A 994 -34.81 35.55 1.09
CA VAL A 994 -36.18 35.13 1.34
C VAL A 994 -36.41 34.95 2.82
N TRP A 995 -37.49 35.53 3.33
CA TRP A 995 -37.85 35.48 4.76
C TRP A 995 -39.19 34.80 4.96
N TYR A 996 -39.35 34.12 6.11
CA TYR A 996 -40.65 33.56 6.51
C TYR A 996 -41.67 34.65 6.88
N SER A 997 -41.23 35.73 7.48
CA SER A 997 -42.07 36.88 7.85
C SER A 997 -41.23 38.12 8.09
N TYR A 998 -41.89 39.27 8.07
CA TYR A 998 -41.26 40.54 8.48
C TYR A 998 -40.94 40.61 9.98
N GLU A 999 -41.70 39.93 10.84
CA GLU A 999 -41.57 40.00 12.30
C GLU A 999 -40.32 39.27 12.82
N GLY A 1000 -39.88 38.24 12.13
CA GLY A 1000 -38.71 37.43 12.54
C GLY A 1000 -37.44 37.69 11.76
N MET A 1001 -37.50 38.30 10.57
CA MET A 1001 -36.40 38.47 9.59
C MET A 1001 -35.54 37.21 9.44
N LYS A 1002 -36.16 36.05 9.66
CA LYS A 1002 -35.46 34.78 9.58
C LYS A 1002 -35.32 34.35 8.11
N ASN A 1003 -34.10 34.29 7.66
CA ASN A 1003 -33.79 33.84 6.31
C ASN A 1003 -34.21 32.38 6.10
N VAL A 1004 -34.90 32.09 4.99
CA VAL A 1004 -35.40 30.76 4.63
C VAL A 1004 -34.48 30.04 3.71
N GLY A 1005 -33.60 30.74 3.00
CA GLY A 1005 -32.65 30.18 2.06
C GLY A 1005 -31.33 30.94 2.11
N ASN A 1006 -30.36 30.50 1.36
CA ASN A 1006 -29.06 31.15 1.28
C ASN A 1006 -29.20 32.55 0.65
N LYS A 1007 -28.57 33.53 1.26
CA LYS A 1007 -28.37 34.86 0.66
C LYS A 1007 -27.58 34.67 -0.64
N LYS A 1008 -28.14 35.23 -1.73
CA LYS A 1008 -27.36 35.26 -3.00
C LYS A 1008 -27.01 36.71 -3.30
N ALA A 1009 -25.72 36.98 -3.53
CA ALA A 1009 -25.22 38.30 -3.91
C ALA A 1009 -24.61 38.27 -5.30
N PHE A 1010 -25.01 39.18 -6.16
CA PHE A 1010 -24.54 39.32 -7.52
C PHE A 1010 -23.80 40.65 -7.67
N LYS A 1011 -22.56 40.62 -8.09
CA LYS A 1011 -21.83 41.82 -8.51
C LYS A 1011 -22.20 42.14 -9.95
N LEU A 1012 -22.55 43.39 -10.19
CA LEU A 1012 -22.76 43.92 -11.52
C LEU A 1012 -21.42 44.38 -12.03
N ASN A 1013 -21.02 43.88 -13.21
CA ASN A 1013 -19.76 44.23 -13.86
C ASN A 1013 -19.75 45.68 -14.35
#